data_a838cb4c64249cbeb953c767c57f5f5f
#
_entry.id   a838cb4c64249cbeb953c767c57f5f5f
#
_cell.length_a   1.000
_cell.length_b   1.000
_cell.length_c   1.000
_cell.angle_alpha   90.00
_cell.angle_beta   90.00
_cell.angle_gamma   90.00
#
_symmetry.space_group_name_H-M   'P 1'
#
loop_
_entity.id
_entity.type
_entity.pdbx_description
1 polymer ?
#
loop_
_entity_poly.entity_id
_entity_poly.type
_entity_poly.pdbx_seq_one_letter_code
_entity_poly.pdbx_strand_id
1 'polypeptide(L)'
;RGHRAGLFALAFAVGIGSGLGAVAFRYLVYGITWLMTGQTQFGQAGHAPSSHAAFLGVGFFVVAPVFGGLLYGPLIQRFAPEARGHGVPEVMAAVAQNGGRIRARVSIVKAFASALTIGTGGSVGREGPIAQIGASMASALGQGIRIPENRLRVICACGAGGAIAATFNTPLAGLFFGIEIILRTYSVDALFAVMVSTMVADATAIAFVGNETFLVKFPHDVSLDATAAYAAVAGLAGLAALAGLLFSKSLYALEDAADRVWGDRPQWLKPVAGGVLVGALLLALPQLYGVGYPVMYRALGGSYAVWFLFVLAAGKILATGLTLAVGGSGGVYAPSLFIGLMLGTAYGLVAVDAFGPGVGDPAVYAAVGMAAVFAAATRSPLTAVASVVEMTGDFKLVLPVMLAVSIATVVSRRFSYGTIYTTKLLRRGQDIDRAVPWRAFTDMTAEESMRGFASPMLLPGTRGGAGAGTAGPGTDGEEHDVSRLQARGSGVREPAGVQGSGGVQGSAARGSEDAPPTARGAVQALDGELVIVRAPQIVFANEPVTDVFRQLDAYSRDGMPVVSTDTRRILGWITPQSIAHRVHEEMSAPGAERGPAHPRTDTRLAGLQVAEVLVPEGSAAVGRPLGSLDWPEGCIPVALQRDGSVHEAEPADELHAGDTVNVLIPASNA
;
A
#
# COMPACT_ATOMS: atom_id res chain seq x y z
N ARG A 1 21.78 -12.17 9.22
CA ARG A 1 22.23 -10.76 9.49
C ARG A 1 22.60 -10.03 8.19
N GLY A 2 23.35 -10.61 7.25
CA GLY A 2 23.74 -9.95 5.98
C GLY A 2 22.59 -9.53 5.07
N HIS A 3 21.44 -10.19 5.13
CA HIS A 3 20.26 -9.87 4.31
C HIS A 3 19.53 -8.58 4.71
N ARG A 4 19.55 -8.20 6.00
CA ARG A 4 18.97 -6.95 6.50
C ARG A 4 19.86 -5.75 6.20
N ALA A 5 21.17 -5.91 6.39
CA ALA A 5 22.14 -4.86 6.08
C ALA A 5 22.06 -4.42 4.60
N GLY A 6 21.86 -5.37 3.68
CA GLY A 6 21.67 -5.06 2.26
C GLY A 6 20.41 -4.25 1.96
N LEU A 7 19.29 -4.50 2.66
CA LEU A 7 18.06 -3.71 2.51
C LEU A 7 18.26 -2.27 2.98
N PHE A 8 18.93 -2.08 4.12
CA PHE A 8 19.20 -0.73 4.65
C PHE A 8 20.20 0.05 3.79
N ALA A 9 21.25 -0.59 3.29
CA ALA A 9 22.19 0.05 2.35
C ALA A 9 21.47 0.50 1.07
N LEU A 10 20.55 -0.32 0.57
CA LEU A 10 19.74 0.02 -0.59
C LEU A 10 18.75 1.16 -0.28
N ALA A 11 18.09 1.14 0.89
CA ALA A 11 17.21 2.20 1.34
C ALA A 11 17.98 3.54 1.47
N PHE A 12 19.20 3.51 1.96
CA PHE A 12 20.10 4.66 2.02
C PHE A 12 20.40 5.22 0.61
N ALA A 13 20.81 4.36 -0.33
CA ALA A 13 21.08 4.76 -1.72
C ALA A 13 19.82 5.33 -2.41
N VAL A 14 18.66 4.70 -2.17
CA VAL A 14 17.37 5.19 -2.67
C VAL A 14 17.02 6.54 -2.05
N GLY A 15 17.31 6.74 -0.76
CA GLY A 15 17.13 8.02 -0.09
C GLY A 15 17.90 9.15 -0.78
N ILE A 16 19.19 8.96 -1.05
CA ILE A 16 20.00 9.94 -1.80
C ILE A 16 19.37 10.19 -3.18
N GLY A 17 19.06 9.14 -3.93
CA GLY A 17 18.46 9.26 -5.27
C GLY A 17 17.13 10.01 -5.24
N SER A 18 16.26 9.72 -4.27
CA SER A 18 14.95 10.39 -4.11
C SER A 18 15.11 11.85 -3.71
N GLY A 19 16.06 12.17 -2.82
CA GLY A 19 16.40 13.54 -2.43
C GLY A 19 16.88 14.36 -3.62
N LEU A 20 17.85 13.84 -4.38
CA LEU A 20 18.35 14.51 -5.59
C LEU A 20 17.24 14.65 -6.65
N GLY A 21 16.40 13.61 -6.83
CA GLY A 21 15.25 13.64 -7.72
C GLY A 21 14.25 14.72 -7.35
N ALA A 22 13.97 14.90 -6.06
CA ALA A 22 13.08 15.94 -5.54
C ALA A 22 13.65 17.35 -5.81
N VAL A 23 14.94 17.56 -5.54
CA VAL A 23 15.64 18.82 -5.83
C VAL A 23 15.61 19.11 -7.33
N ALA A 24 15.98 18.17 -8.18
CA ALA A 24 15.96 18.34 -9.63
C ALA A 24 14.55 18.68 -10.14
N PHE A 25 13.53 17.98 -9.66
CA PHE A 25 12.14 18.24 -10.03
C PHE A 25 11.64 19.62 -9.53
N ARG A 26 12.03 20.03 -8.33
CA ARG A 26 11.72 21.36 -7.78
C ARG A 26 12.26 22.46 -8.71
N TYR A 27 13.54 22.37 -9.10
CA TYR A 27 14.15 23.34 -9.99
C TYR A 27 13.58 23.28 -11.41
N LEU A 28 13.21 22.11 -11.89
CA LEU A 28 12.52 21.97 -13.18
C LEU A 28 11.17 22.70 -13.18
N VAL A 29 10.36 22.53 -12.12
CA VAL A 29 9.08 23.25 -11.97
C VAL A 29 9.33 24.76 -11.88
N TYR A 30 10.29 25.21 -11.08
CA TYR A 30 10.64 26.62 -10.95
C TYR A 30 11.14 27.21 -12.27
N GLY A 31 11.99 26.49 -13.00
CA GLY A 31 12.50 26.91 -14.30
C GLY A 31 11.41 27.09 -15.35
N ILE A 32 10.48 26.14 -15.46
CA ILE A 32 9.35 26.24 -16.40
C ILE A 32 8.40 27.36 -15.97
N THR A 33 8.11 27.49 -14.66
CA THR A 33 7.27 28.59 -14.16
C THR A 33 7.91 29.94 -14.44
N TRP A 34 9.23 30.07 -14.22
CA TRP A 34 9.97 31.29 -14.54
C TRP A 34 9.96 31.60 -16.04
N LEU A 35 10.18 30.58 -16.89
CA LEU A 35 10.16 30.74 -18.34
C LEU A 35 8.81 31.28 -18.81
N MET A 36 7.71 30.82 -18.20
CA MET A 36 6.35 31.24 -18.56
C MET A 36 5.98 32.60 -17.97
N THR A 37 6.30 32.84 -16.71
CA THR A 37 5.77 33.98 -15.94
C THR A 37 6.79 35.06 -15.58
N GLY A 38 8.09 34.74 -15.68
CA GLY A 38 9.17 35.59 -15.14
C GLY A 38 9.36 35.45 -13.63
N GLN A 39 8.63 34.57 -12.95
CA GLN A 39 8.69 34.32 -11.51
C GLN A 39 8.86 32.85 -11.25
N THR A 40 9.68 32.49 -10.24
CA THR A 40 9.85 31.08 -9.84
C THR A 40 8.62 30.51 -9.14
N GLN A 41 7.84 31.36 -8.47
CA GLN A 41 6.58 31.03 -7.81
C GLN A 41 5.53 32.07 -8.15
N PHE A 42 4.54 31.68 -8.95
CA PHE A 42 3.47 32.59 -9.34
C PHE A 42 2.57 32.94 -8.13
N GLY A 43 2.11 34.18 -8.09
CA GLY A 43 1.24 34.66 -7.00
C GLY A 43 1.94 35.49 -5.93
N GLN A 44 3.28 35.62 -5.94
CA GLN A 44 3.99 36.53 -5.04
C GLN A 44 3.77 37.99 -5.40
N ALA A 45 3.68 38.31 -6.67
CA ALA A 45 3.60 39.70 -7.20
C ALA A 45 2.18 40.18 -7.54
N GLY A 46 1.14 39.53 -7.05
CA GLY A 46 -0.23 39.91 -7.34
C GLY A 46 -0.75 39.48 -8.71
N HIS A 47 -1.53 40.29 -9.40
CA HIS A 47 -2.24 39.96 -10.63
C HIS A 47 -1.43 40.22 -11.91
N ALA A 48 -0.13 40.51 -11.84
CA ALA A 48 0.69 40.70 -13.03
C ALA A 48 0.81 39.38 -13.83
N PRO A 49 0.35 39.34 -15.09
CA PRO A 49 0.25 38.08 -15.84
C PRO A 49 1.64 37.48 -16.09
N SER A 50 2.45 38.01 -16.93
CA SER A 50 3.79 37.53 -17.21
C SER A 50 4.69 38.69 -17.60
N SER A 51 5.91 38.72 -17.04
CA SER A 51 6.91 39.71 -17.47
C SER A 51 7.52 39.34 -18.83
N HIS A 52 7.62 38.04 -19.16
CA HIS A 52 8.19 37.56 -20.41
C HIS A 52 7.21 37.64 -21.60
N ALA A 53 5.91 37.58 -21.33
CA ALA A 53 4.85 37.64 -22.33
C ALA A 53 3.86 38.77 -22.03
N ALA A 54 4.38 39.94 -21.65
CA ALA A 54 3.58 41.13 -21.27
C ALA A 54 2.60 41.57 -22.39
N PHE A 55 2.95 41.32 -23.66
CA PHE A 55 2.09 41.63 -24.83
C PHE A 55 0.77 40.85 -24.85
N LEU A 56 0.69 39.68 -24.14
CA LEU A 56 -0.55 38.91 -24.04
C LEU A 56 -1.53 39.50 -23.00
N GLY A 57 -1.05 40.36 -22.12
CA GLY A 57 -1.89 40.89 -21.04
C GLY A 57 -2.56 39.74 -20.24
N VAL A 58 -3.84 39.90 -19.92
CA VAL A 58 -4.65 38.90 -19.24
C VAL A 58 -4.89 37.63 -20.06
N GLY A 59 -4.75 37.70 -21.36
CA GLY A 59 -4.86 36.53 -22.28
C GLY A 59 -3.80 35.47 -22.01
N PHE A 60 -2.71 35.84 -21.34
CA PHE A 60 -1.69 34.88 -20.88
C PHE A 60 -2.29 33.71 -20.11
N PHE A 61 -3.29 33.94 -19.26
CA PHE A 61 -3.90 32.89 -18.43
C PHE A 61 -4.61 31.81 -19.28
N VAL A 62 -5.02 32.12 -20.51
CA VAL A 62 -5.59 31.13 -21.45
C VAL A 62 -4.49 30.51 -22.31
N VAL A 63 -3.58 31.35 -22.84
CA VAL A 63 -2.54 30.87 -23.77
C VAL A 63 -1.57 29.90 -23.08
N ALA A 64 -1.17 30.17 -21.83
CA ALA A 64 -0.19 29.35 -21.13
C ALA A 64 -0.66 27.89 -20.90
N PRO A 65 -1.87 27.61 -20.36
CA PRO A 65 -2.35 26.23 -20.22
C PRO A 65 -2.56 25.50 -21.56
N VAL A 66 -3.00 26.21 -22.60
CA VAL A 66 -3.15 25.67 -23.97
C VAL A 66 -1.78 25.27 -24.53
N PHE A 67 -0.79 26.15 -24.42
CA PHE A 67 0.59 25.86 -24.83
C PHE A 67 1.18 24.69 -24.05
N GLY A 68 0.98 24.66 -22.72
CA GLY A 68 1.38 23.52 -21.89
C GLY A 68 0.75 22.21 -22.39
N GLY A 69 -0.56 22.22 -22.64
CA GLY A 69 -1.31 21.07 -23.17
C GLY A 69 -0.75 20.54 -24.48
N LEU A 70 -0.33 21.45 -25.37
CA LEU A 70 0.29 21.10 -26.66
C LEU A 70 1.64 20.39 -26.46
N LEU A 71 2.39 20.70 -25.41
CA LEU A 71 3.68 20.10 -25.14
C LEU A 71 3.56 18.77 -24.37
N TYR A 72 2.82 18.74 -23.24
CA TYR A 72 2.76 17.54 -22.41
C TYR A 72 1.77 16.48 -22.93
N GLY A 73 0.77 16.86 -23.72
CA GLY A 73 -0.18 15.91 -24.30
C GLY A 73 0.48 14.82 -25.16
N PRO A 74 1.21 15.19 -26.22
CA PRO A 74 1.98 14.25 -27.04
C PRO A 74 3.07 13.52 -26.25
N LEU A 75 3.76 14.23 -25.32
CA LEU A 75 4.82 13.64 -24.49
C LEU A 75 4.30 12.45 -23.68
N ILE A 76 3.18 12.62 -22.98
CA ILE A 76 2.55 11.56 -22.18
C ILE A 76 2.11 10.41 -23.08
N GLN A 77 1.35 10.72 -24.16
CA GLN A 77 0.77 9.68 -25.01
C GLN A 77 1.82 8.80 -25.69
N ARG A 78 2.92 9.41 -26.17
CA ARG A 78 3.96 8.70 -26.92
C ARG A 78 4.89 7.89 -26.07
N PHE A 79 5.26 8.39 -24.87
CA PHE A 79 6.39 7.84 -24.11
C PHE A 79 5.98 7.11 -22.83
N ALA A 80 4.96 7.60 -22.09
CA ALA A 80 4.49 6.96 -20.86
C ALA A 80 3.04 7.36 -20.54
N PRO A 81 2.03 6.66 -21.06
CA PRO A 81 0.63 6.92 -20.72
C PRO A 81 0.32 6.87 -19.22
N GLU A 82 1.13 6.14 -18.45
CA GLU A 82 1.03 6.05 -16.98
C GLU A 82 1.41 7.35 -16.26
N ALA A 83 2.06 8.29 -16.94
CA ALA A 83 2.37 9.60 -16.38
C ALA A 83 1.15 10.54 -16.34
N ARG A 84 -0.01 10.17 -16.95
CA ARG A 84 -1.25 10.92 -16.90
C ARG A 84 -1.89 10.88 -15.51
N GLY A 85 -2.43 12.04 -15.06
CA GLY A 85 -3.15 12.15 -13.79
C GLY A 85 -2.24 12.26 -12.58
N HIS A 86 -2.73 11.84 -11.40
CA HIS A 86 -2.08 12.17 -10.13
C HIS A 86 -0.94 11.23 -9.69
N GLY A 87 -0.71 10.11 -10.36
CA GLY A 87 0.51 9.30 -10.22
C GLY A 87 0.56 8.32 -9.04
N VAL A 88 0.05 8.67 -7.87
CA VAL A 88 0.07 7.82 -6.67
C VAL A 88 -0.64 6.48 -6.89
N PRO A 89 -1.85 6.42 -7.51
CA PRO A 89 -2.51 5.14 -7.79
C PRO A 89 -1.68 4.19 -8.65
N GLU A 90 -0.92 4.70 -9.59
CA GLU A 90 -0.06 3.89 -10.45
C GLU A 90 1.06 3.22 -9.62
N VAL A 91 1.61 3.94 -8.62
CA VAL A 91 2.59 3.38 -7.69
C VAL A 91 1.94 2.35 -6.77
N MET A 92 0.74 2.66 -6.23
CA MET A 92 -0.03 1.74 -5.39
C MET A 92 -0.33 0.43 -6.12
N ALA A 93 -0.81 0.51 -7.37
CA ALA A 93 -1.08 -0.66 -8.21
C ALA A 93 0.20 -1.46 -8.50
N ALA A 94 1.30 -0.79 -8.84
CA ALA A 94 2.57 -1.45 -9.10
C ALA A 94 3.10 -2.20 -7.86
N VAL A 95 2.99 -1.59 -6.67
CA VAL A 95 3.41 -2.21 -5.41
C VAL A 95 2.46 -3.35 -5.01
N ALA A 96 1.15 -3.16 -5.14
CA ALA A 96 0.17 -4.15 -4.70
C ALA A 96 0.10 -5.37 -5.64
N GLN A 97 0.12 -5.17 -6.97
CA GLN A 97 -0.18 -6.19 -7.96
C GLN A 97 1.02 -6.62 -8.82
N ASN A 98 1.98 -5.69 -9.08
CA ASN A 98 3.09 -5.94 -10.02
C ASN A 98 4.43 -6.11 -9.31
N GLY A 99 4.46 -6.55 -8.05
CA GLY A 99 5.69 -6.79 -7.31
C GLY A 99 6.61 -5.57 -7.14
N GLY A 100 6.11 -4.35 -7.32
CA GLY A 100 6.88 -3.11 -7.29
C GLY A 100 7.61 -2.77 -8.60
N ARG A 101 7.31 -3.44 -9.71
CA ARG A 101 7.96 -3.19 -11.00
C ARG A 101 7.35 -1.99 -11.71
N ILE A 102 8.14 -0.93 -11.85
CA ILE A 102 7.79 0.31 -12.55
C ILE A 102 8.85 0.58 -13.62
N ARG A 103 8.41 0.99 -14.82
CA ARG A 103 9.34 1.29 -15.93
C ARG A 103 10.13 2.57 -15.64
N ALA A 104 11.46 2.54 -15.78
CA ALA A 104 12.35 3.68 -15.49
C ALA A 104 11.99 4.95 -16.27
N ARG A 105 11.55 4.83 -17.52
CA ARG A 105 11.15 5.97 -18.36
C ARG A 105 10.01 6.81 -17.77
N VAL A 106 9.18 6.21 -16.89
CA VAL A 106 8.08 6.91 -16.23
C VAL A 106 8.59 8.06 -15.38
N SER A 107 9.75 7.92 -14.71
CA SER A 107 10.35 9.00 -13.90
C SER A 107 10.56 10.27 -14.73
N ILE A 108 11.19 10.12 -15.89
CA ILE A 108 11.57 11.24 -16.75
C ILE A 108 10.33 11.89 -17.36
N VAL A 109 9.45 11.08 -17.96
CA VAL A 109 8.24 11.60 -18.62
C VAL A 109 7.33 12.29 -17.59
N LYS A 110 7.19 11.71 -16.39
CA LYS A 110 6.40 12.29 -15.31
C LYS A 110 6.97 13.63 -14.85
N ALA A 111 8.30 13.73 -14.70
CA ALA A 111 8.95 14.96 -14.28
C ALA A 111 8.64 16.11 -15.28
N PHE A 112 8.88 15.89 -16.57
CA PHE A 112 8.65 16.92 -17.59
C PHE A 112 7.15 17.23 -17.76
N ALA A 113 6.28 16.21 -17.85
CA ALA A 113 4.85 16.41 -18.02
C ALA A 113 4.22 17.19 -16.85
N SER A 114 4.63 16.86 -15.62
CA SER A 114 4.10 17.56 -14.43
C SER A 114 4.67 18.96 -14.27
N ALA A 115 5.96 19.15 -14.56
CA ALA A 115 6.56 20.47 -14.52
C ALA A 115 5.97 21.41 -15.58
N LEU A 116 5.69 20.90 -16.79
CA LEU A 116 4.96 21.64 -17.82
C LEU A 116 3.53 21.94 -17.37
N THR A 117 2.78 20.95 -16.84
CA THR A 117 1.40 21.19 -16.37
C THR A 117 1.36 22.27 -15.30
N ILE A 118 2.23 22.20 -14.28
CA ILE A 118 2.27 23.14 -13.15
C ILE A 118 2.74 24.52 -13.63
N GLY A 119 3.85 24.55 -14.38
CA GLY A 119 4.51 25.78 -14.79
C GLY A 119 3.70 26.59 -15.81
N THR A 120 2.78 25.97 -16.54
CA THR A 120 1.86 26.64 -17.48
C THR A 120 0.49 26.94 -16.88
N GLY A 121 0.29 26.78 -15.57
CA GLY A 121 -0.92 27.19 -14.87
C GLY A 121 -1.85 26.09 -14.42
N GLY A 122 -1.56 24.82 -14.74
CA GLY A 122 -2.34 23.71 -14.22
C GLY A 122 -2.39 23.71 -12.69
N SER A 123 -3.60 23.67 -12.13
CA SER A 123 -3.85 23.83 -10.69
C SER A 123 -3.70 22.49 -9.96
N VAL A 124 -2.49 21.96 -9.86
CA VAL A 124 -2.18 20.65 -9.28
C VAL A 124 -0.94 20.70 -8.42
N GLY A 125 -0.78 19.67 -7.56
CA GLY A 125 0.38 19.55 -6.68
C GLY A 125 1.57 18.87 -7.36
N ARG A 126 2.75 19.04 -6.79
CA ARG A 126 4.00 18.41 -7.23
C ARG A 126 4.25 17.05 -6.56
N GLU A 127 3.53 16.72 -5.50
CA GLU A 127 3.80 15.61 -4.59
C GLU A 127 3.45 14.25 -5.21
N GLY A 128 2.32 14.16 -5.91
CA GLY A 128 1.97 12.94 -6.66
C GLY A 128 3.02 12.55 -7.70
N PRO A 129 3.42 13.50 -8.55
CA PRO A 129 4.53 13.30 -9.48
C PRO A 129 5.83 12.88 -8.81
N ILE A 130 6.25 13.57 -7.75
CA ILE A 130 7.53 13.25 -7.13
C ILE A 130 7.53 11.87 -6.45
N ALA A 131 6.41 11.47 -5.83
CA ALA A 131 6.26 10.13 -5.28
C ALA A 131 6.37 9.05 -6.37
N GLN A 132 5.79 9.29 -7.56
CA GLN A 132 5.92 8.39 -8.71
C GLN A 132 7.34 8.38 -9.28
N ILE A 133 8.01 9.53 -9.34
CA ILE A 133 9.42 9.65 -9.77
C ILE A 133 10.31 8.85 -8.80
N GLY A 134 10.20 9.09 -7.50
CA GLY A 134 10.99 8.38 -6.48
C GLY A 134 10.76 6.88 -6.50
N ALA A 135 9.49 6.43 -6.55
CA ALA A 135 9.16 5.02 -6.64
C ALA A 135 9.70 4.35 -7.91
N SER A 136 9.60 5.02 -9.07
CA SER A 136 10.09 4.45 -10.33
C SER A 136 11.62 4.42 -10.42
N MET A 137 12.32 5.41 -9.86
CA MET A 137 13.79 5.38 -9.72
C MET A 137 14.23 4.23 -8.81
N ALA A 138 13.58 4.10 -7.64
CA ALA A 138 13.85 3.02 -6.68
C ALA A 138 13.57 1.64 -7.30
N SER A 139 12.46 1.51 -8.02
CA SER A 139 12.12 0.30 -8.77
C SER A 139 13.18 -0.03 -9.84
N ALA A 140 13.62 0.95 -10.61
CA ALA A 140 14.64 0.75 -11.64
C ALA A 140 15.97 0.27 -11.04
N LEU A 141 16.41 0.87 -9.91
CA LEU A 141 17.59 0.44 -9.19
C LEU A 141 17.43 -1.00 -8.70
N GLY A 142 16.32 -1.33 -8.04
CA GLY A 142 16.05 -2.68 -7.52
C GLY A 142 15.97 -3.74 -8.63
N GLN A 143 15.34 -3.42 -9.75
CA GLN A 143 15.31 -4.30 -10.93
C GLN A 143 16.71 -4.52 -11.53
N GLY A 144 17.55 -3.47 -11.58
CA GLY A 144 18.92 -3.55 -12.07
C GLY A 144 19.79 -4.51 -11.28
N ILE A 145 19.62 -4.55 -9.96
CA ILE A 145 20.34 -5.48 -9.07
C ILE A 145 19.57 -6.77 -8.77
N ARG A 146 18.41 -6.98 -9.43
CA ARG A 146 17.59 -8.20 -9.38
C ARG A 146 17.16 -8.60 -7.97
N ILE A 147 16.69 -7.65 -7.16
CA ILE A 147 16.17 -7.97 -5.82
C ILE A 147 14.82 -8.68 -5.90
N PRO A 148 14.48 -9.55 -4.91
CA PRO A 148 13.18 -10.22 -4.83
C PRO A 148 12.01 -9.23 -4.73
N GLU A 149 10.84 -9.60 -5.22
CA GLU A 149 9.66 -8.73 -5.31
C GLU A 149 9.19 -8.19 -3.96
N ASN A 150 9.21 -9.01 -2.90
CA ASN A 150 8.86 -8.57 -1.55
C ASN A 150 9.73 -7.39 -1.08
N ARG A 151 11.03 -7.39 -1.40
CA ARG A 151 11.94 -6.27 -1.12
C ARG A 151 11.75 -5.11 -2.09
N LEU A 152 11.48 -5.41 -3.37
CA LEU A 152 11.26 -4.39 -4.37
C LEU A 152 10.06 -3.49 -4.01
N ARG A 153 8.98 -4.08 -3.48
CA ARG A 153 7.82 -3.34 -2.93
C ARG A 153 8.24 -2.36 -1.85
N VAL A 154 9.04 -2.82 -0.87
CA VAL A 154 9.55 -1.95 0.22
C VAL A 154 10.42 -0.84 -0.34
N ILE A 155 11.31 -1.15 -1.29
CA ILE A 155 12.20 -0.16 -1.89
C ILE A 155 11.42 0.88 -2.73
N CYS A 156 10.33 0.50 -3.39
CA CYS A 156 9.42 1.47 -4.04
C CYS A 156 8.79 2.41 -3.02
N ALA A 157 8.37 1.91 -1.85
CA ALA A 157 7.85 2.74 -0.78
C ALA A 157 8.92 3.66 -0.19
N CYS A 158 10.18 3.19 -0.05
CA CYS A 158 11.34 4.01 0.31
C CYS A 158 11.51 5.18 -0.67
N GLY A 159 11.42 4.91 -1.99
CA GLY A 159 11.56 5.93 -3.02
C GLY A 159 10.42 6.96 -2.99
N ALA A 160 9.18 6.51 -2.87
CA ALA A 160 8.01 7.39 -2.78
C ALA A 160 8.03 8.25 -1.51
N GLY A 161 8.24 7.62 -0.35
CA GLY A 161 8.31 8.30 0.96
C GLY A 161 9.47 9.29 1.04
N GLY A 162 10.67 8.86 0.59
CA GLY A 162 11.86 9.72 0.54
C GLY A 162 11.65 10.96 -0.34
N ALA A 163 11.00 10.81 -1.48
CA ALA A 163 10.69 11.94 -2.36
C ALA A 163 9.69 12.94 -1.74
N ILE A 164 8.69 12.46 -0.98
CA ILE A 164 7.77 13.32 -0.23
C ILE A 164 8.51 14.03 0.90
N ALA A 165 9.31 13.32 1.69
CA ALA A 165 10.13 13.90 2.76
C ALA A 165 10.98 15.07 2.24
N ALA A 166 11.77 14.83 1.20
CA ALA A 166 12.64 15.81 0.56
C ALA A 166 11.91 17.02 -0.05
N THR A 167 10.63 16.86 -0.41
CA THR A 167 9.85 17.93 -1.02
C THR A 167 9.36 18.96 -0.01
N PHE A 168 9.01 18.49 1.20
CA PHE A 168 8.38 19.31 2.25
C PHE A 168 9.27 19.55 3.47
N ASN A 169 10.43 18.92 3.54
CA ASN A 169 11.24 18.84 4.75
C ASN A 169 10.45 18.19 5.90
N THR A 170 9.85 17.03 5.62
CA THR A 170 8.95 16.30 6.52
C THR A 170 9.24 14.80 6.49
N PRO A 171 10.30 14.33 7.16
CA PRO A 171 10.71 12.93 7.11
C PRO A 171 9.69 11.96 7.72
N LEU A 172 8.96 12.33 8.79
CA LEU A 172 7.91 11.49 9.37
C LEU A 172 6.68 11.39 8.46
N ALA A 173 6.28 12.50 7.84
CA ALA A 173 5.19 12.46 6.87
C ALA A 173 5.55 11.59 5.66
N GLY A 174 6.78 11.66 5.17
CA GLY A 174 7.29 10.79 4.12
C GLY A 174 7.29 9.31 4.53
N LEU A 175 7.72 9.00 5.76
CA LEU A 175 7.66 7.65 6.33
C LEU A 175 6.24 7.09 6.31
N PHE A 176 5.28 7.83 6.89
CA PHE A 176 3.89 7.36 6.94
C PHE A 176 3.27 7.31 5.55
N PHE A 177 3.57 8.24 4.65
CA PHE A 177 3.15 8.17 3.25
C PHE A 177 3.61 6.86 2.58
N GLY A 178 4.87 6.49 2.76
CA GLY A 178 5.43 5.25 2.23
C GLY A 178 4.76 3.99 2.78
N ILE A 179 4.47 3.95 4.08
CA ILE A 179 3.87 2.80 4.75
C ILE A 179 2.35 2.77 4.57
N GLU A 180 1.66 3.88 4.85
CA GLU A 180 0.19 3.95 4.95
C GLU A 180 -0.48 4.02 3.56
N ILE A 181 0.11 4.74 2.61
CA ILE A 181 -0.48 4.94 1.28
C ILE A 181 0.10 3.97 0.25
N ILE A 182 1.43 3.84 0.21
CA ILE A 182 2.08 3.07 -0.87
C ILE A 182 2.15 1.58 -0.54
N LEU A 183 2.73 1.21 0.60
CA LEU A 183 2.95 -0.20 0.96
C LEU A 183 1.68 -0.84 1.53
N ARG A 184 0.94 -0.12 2.37
CA ARG A 184 -0.32 -0.52 3.01
C ARG A 184 -0.21 -1.78 3.88
N THR A 185 1.02 -2.13 4.23
CA THR A 185 1.35 -3.22 5.15
C THR A 185 2.37 -2.71 6.16
N TYR A 186 2.18 -3.11 7.42
CA TYR A 186 3.04 -2.71 8.53
C TYR A 186 3.97 -3.87 8.86
N SER A 187 5.25 -3.71 8.54
CA SER A 187 6.30 -4.61 9.02
C SER A 187 7.45 -3.80 9.58
N VAL A 188 8.11 -4.33 10.61
CA VAL A 188 9.21 -3.64 11.29
C VAL A 188 10.37 -3.36 10.33
N ASP A 189 10.73 -4.33 9.49
CA ASP A 189 11.82 -4.18 8.52
C ASP A 189 11.49 -3.12 7.45
N ALA A 190 10.23 -3.05 6.99
CA ALA A 190 9.78 -2.02 6.06
C ALA A 190 9.76 -0.62 6.71
N LEU A 191 9.28 -0.53 7.95
CA LEU A 191 9.26 0.72 8.71
C LEU A 191 10.67 1.33 8.80
N PHE A 192 11.65 0.53 9.25
CA PHE A 192 13.04 1.00 9.37
C PHE A 192 13.66 1.34 8.00
N ALA A 193 13.40 0.55 6.96
CA ALA A 193 13.93 0.84 5.63
C ALA A 193 13.39 2.16 5.08
N VAL A 194 12.08 2.40 5.19
CA VAL A 194 11.46 3.65 4.74
C VAL A 194 11.96 4.82 5.59
N MET A 195 12.09 4.64 6.92
CA MET A 195 12.62 5.68 7.82
C MET A 195 14.03 6.10 7.42
N VAL A 196 14.95 5.15 7.19
CA VAL A 196 16.30 5.47 6.70
C VAL A 196 16.25 6.24 5.40
N SER A 197 15.42 5.79 4.45
CA SER A 197 15.31 6.44 3.15
C SER A 197 14.77 7.87 3.25
N THR A 198 13.74 8.11 4.07
CA THR A 198 13.13 9.44 4.24
C THR A 198 14.07 10.42 4.91
N MET A 199 14.78 10.00 5.96
CA MET A 199 15.79 10.82 6.64
C MET A 199 16.94 11.19 5.70
N VAL A 200 17.46 10.22 4.94
CA VAL A 200 18.55 10.47 3.99
C VAL A 200 18.11 11.34 2.82
N ALA A 201 16.90 11.13 2.32
CA ALA A 201 16.35 11.94 1.23
C ALA A 201 16.16 13.41 1.66
N ASP A 202 15.64 13.61 2.86
CA ASP A 202 15.44 14.93 3.45
C ASP A 202 16.78 15.63 3.70
N ALA A 203 17.72 14.95 4.37
CA ALA A 203 19.08 15.49 4.58
C ALA A 203 19.77 15.86 3.26
N THR A 204 19.57 15.03 2.20
CA THR A 204 20.10 15.32 0.87
C THR A 204 19.44 16.58 0.30
N ALA A 205 18.13 16.75 0.43
CA ALA A 205 17.43 17.93 -0.06
C ALA A 205 17.87 19.20 0.70
N ILE A 206 17.98 19.13 2.03
CA ILE A 206 18.46 20.24 2.88
C ILE A 206 19.83 20.73 2.45
N ALA A 207 20.73 19.82 2.07
CA ALA A 207 22.08 20.20 1.63
C ALA A 207 22.10 21.08 0.36
N PHE A 208 21.08 21.00 -0.50
CA PHE A 208 20.98 21.76 -1.75
C PHE A 208 20.02 22.95 -1.67
N VAL A 209 18.97 22.87 -0.85
CA VAL A 209 17.86 23.83 -0.82
C VAL A 209 17.84 24.64 0.47
N GLY A 210 18.51 24.16 1.52
CA GLY A 210 18.44 24.72 2.86
C GLY A 210 17.33 24.08 3.69
N ASN A 211 17.41 24.33 5.01
CA ASN A 211 16.44 23.81 6.00
C ASN A 211 15.26 24.79 6.14
N GLU A 212 14.46 24.94 5.08
CA GLU A 212 13.25 25.75 5.13
C GLU A 212 12.03 24.85 5.33
N THR A 213 11.32 25.01 6.45
CA THR A 213 10.02 24.40 6.69
C THR A 213 8.99 24.96 5.70
N PHE A 214 8.07 24.12 5.24
CA PHE A 214 7.07 24.49 4.24
C PHE A 214 6.20 25.69 4.64
N LEU A 215 5.85 25.81 5.94
CA LEU A 215 5.09 26.92 6.50
C LEU A 215 5.95 27.76 7.48
N VAL A 216 7.09 28.26 7.02
CA VAL A 216 8.04 29.08 7.81
C VAL A 216 7.36 30.24 8.57
N LYS A 217 6.21 30.71 8.10
CA LYS A 217 5.47 31.85 8.69
C LYS A 217 4.24 31.40 9.49
N PHE A 218 4.17 30.15 9.90
CA PHE A 218 3.09 29.72 10.79
C PHE A 218 3.28 30.44 12.15
N PRO A 219 2.23 31.05 12.73
CA PRO A 219 2.34 31.68 14.04
C PRO A 219 2.78 30.66 15.09
N HIS A 220 3.89 30.94 15.78
CA HIS A 220 4.33 30.16 16.92
C HIS A 220 3.54 30.61 18.17
N ASP A 221 3.34 29.73 19.14
CA ASP A 221 2.58 29.93 20.37
C ASP A 221 1.05 29.97 20.27
N VAL A 222 0.49 29.26 19.28
CA VAL A 222 -0.95 29.03 19.24
C VAL A 222 -1.37 27.96 20.26
N SER A 223 -2.31 28.29 21.17
CA SER A 223 -2.85 27.35 22.14
C SER A 223 -4.36 27.23 22.01
N LEU A 224 -4.89 26.05 22.34
CA LEU A 224 -6.30 25.76 22.47
C LEU A 224 -6.55 25.34 23.93
N ASP A 225 -6.79 26.30 24.80
CA ASP A 225 -6.88 26.05 26.23
C ASP A 225 -8.33 25.79 26.69
N ALA A 226 -9.30 26.14 25.86
CA ALA A 226 -10.71 26.01 26.21
C ALA A 226 -11.37 24.76 25.60
N THR A 227 -12.23 24.08 26.37
CA THR A 227 -13.05 22.95 25.88
C THR A 227 -13.91 23.35 24.67
N ALA A 228 -14.38 24.60 24.63
CA ALA A 228 -15.13 25.13 23.48
C ALA A 228 -14.34 25.13 22.17
N ALA A 229 -13.03 25.33 22.24
CA ALA A 229 -12.16 25.27 21.07
C ALA A 229 -12.09 23.86 20.44
N TYR A 230 -12.06 22.80 21.26
CA TYR A 230 -12.12 21.44 20.76
C TYR A 230 -13.48 21.09 20.15
N ALA A 231 -14.60 21.63 20.68
CA ALA A 231 -15.90 21.49 20.05
C ALA A 231 -15.94 22.17 18.67
N ALA A 232 -15.33 23.36 18.54
CA ALA A 232 -15.20 24.04 17.26
C ALA A 232 -14.32 23.25 16.28
N VAL A 233 -13.22 22.64 16.75
CA VAL A 233 -12.38 21.72 15.95
C VAL A 233 -13.19 20.53 15.43
N ALA A 234 -14.06 19.94 16.28
CA ALA A 234 -14.92 18.83 15.85
C ALA A 234 -15.94 19.27 14.79
N GLY A 235 -16.49 20.48 14.90
CA GLY A 235 -17.35 21.10 13.88
C GLY A 235 -16.62 21.28 12.54
N LEU A 236 -15.41 21.85 12.57
CA LEU A 236 -14.54 21.99 11.39
C LEU A 236 -14.24 20.61 10.77
N ALA A 237 -13.97 19.59 11.59
CA ALA A 237 -13.66 18.25 11.09
C ALA A 237 -14.79 17.66 10.24
N GLY A 238 -16.05 17.90 10.63
CA GLY A 238 -17.23 17.51 9.84
C GLY A 238 -17.29 18.23 8.48
N LEU A 239 -17.07 19.55 8.47
CA LEU A 239 -17.00 20.34 7.23
C LEU A 239 -15.82 19.92 6.34
N ALA A 240 -14.66 19.68 6.93
CA ALA A 240 -13.47 19.22 6.23
C ALA A 240 -13.69 17.83 5.61
N ALA A 241 -14.40 16.94 6.31
CA ALA A 241 -14.78 15.63 5.75
C ALA A 241 -15.66 15.77 4.51
N LEU A 242 -16.65 16.66 4.53
CA LEU A 242 -17.50 16.95 3.39
C LEU A 242 -16.69 17.55 2.22
N ALA A 243 -15.79 18.49 2.51
CA ALA A 243 -14.92 19.10 1.50
C ALA A 243 -13.99 18.06 0.84
N GLY A 244 -13.38 17.16 1.62
CA GLY A 244 -12.53 16.08 1.09
C GLY A 244 -13.30 15.08 0.24
N LEU A 245 -14.52 14.70 0.66
CA LEU A 245 -15.42 13.87 -0.13
C LEU A 245 -15.86 14.56 -1.41
N LEU A 246 -16.23 15.84 -1.33
CA LEU A 246 -16.62 16.64 -2.48
C LEU A 246 -15.46 16.75 -3.48
N PHE A 247 -14.24 16.99 -2.99
CA PHE A 247 -13.04 17.05 -3.82
C PHE A 247 -12.82 15.73 -4.58
N SER A 248 -12.88 14.59 -3.87
CA SER A 248 -12.74 13.28 -4.51
C SER A 248 -13.82 13.00 -5.54
N LYS A 249 -15.10 13.24 -5.20
CA LYS A 249 -16.23 12.99 -6.11
C LYS A 249 -16.23 13.94 -7.32
N SER A 250 -15.91 15.21 -7.10
CA SER A 250 -15.84 16.23 -8.17
C SER A 250 -14.73 15.92 -9.17
N LEU A 251 -13.57 15.47 -8.68
CA LEU A 251 -12.46 15.05 -9.55
C LEU A 251 -12.90 14.00 -10.57
N TYR A 252 -13.52 12.93 -10.09
CA TYR A 252 -13.93 11.83 -10.96
C TYR A 252 -15.18 12.16 -11.80
N ALA A 253 -16.10 12.97 -11.28
CA ALA A 253 -17.23 13.46 -12.06
C ALA A 253 -16.78 14.33 -13.24
N LEU A 254 -15.77 15.20 -13.02
CA LEU A 254 -15.19 16.02 -14.09
C LEU A 254 -14.39 15.17 -15.09
N GLU A 255 -13.69 14.13 -14.63
CA GLU A 255 -12.99 13.18 -15.51
C GLU A 255 -13.99 12.47 -16.43
N ASP A 256 -15.11 11.95 -15.89
CA ASP A 256 -16.18 11.31 -16.64
C ASP A 256 -16.86 12.28 -17.64
N ALA A 257 -17.15 13.49 -17.19
CA ALA A 257 -17.72 14.51 -18.05
C ALA A 257 -16.79 14.88 -19.22
N ALA A 258 -15.50 15.05 -18.92
CA ALA A 258 -14.50 15.35 -19.93
C ALA A 258 -14.31 14.18 -20.91
N ASP A 259 -14.35 12.93 -20.45
CA ASP A 259 -14.25 11.75 -21.32
C ASP A 259 -15.49 11.59 -22.20
N ARG A 260 -16.71 11.84 -21.69
CA ARG A 260 -17.94 11.82 -22.49
C ARG A 260 -17.96 12.89 -23.59
N VAL A 261 -17.56 14.11 -23.24
CA VAL A 261 -17.53 15.23 -24.21
C VAL A 261 -16.45 15.02 -25.26
N TRP A 262 -15.32 14.42 -24.86
CA TRP A 262 -14.19 14.21 -25.74
C TRP A 262 -14.45 13.08 -26.76
N GLY A 263 -15.04 11.97 -26.32
CA GLY A 263 -15.32 10.78 -27.14
C GLY A 263 -14.05 10.19 -27.78
N ASP A 264 -14.14 9.78 -29.03
CA ASP A 264 -13.08 9.09 -29.77
C ASP A 264 -12.00 10.02 -30.36
N ARG A 265 -12.02 11.31 -30.03
CA ARG A 265 -11.02 12.26 -30.54
C ARG A 265 -9.62 11.94 -30.02
N PRO A 266 -8.55 12.37 -30.75
CA PRO A 266 -7.18 12.10 -30.33
C PRO A 266 -6.90 12.57 -28.91
N GLN A 267 -6.48 11.67 -28.03
CA GLN A 267 -6.31 11.93 -26.59
C GLN A 267 -5.23 12.99 -26.29
N TRP A 268 -4.25 13.15 -27.16
CA TRP A 268 -3.20 14.17 -27.00
C TRP A 268 -3.70 15.61 -27.18
N LEU A 269 -4.82 15.80 -27.88
CA LEU A 269 -5.46 17.11 -28.05
C LEU A 269 -6.36 17.50 -26.86
N LYS A 270 -6.79 16.54 -26.04
CA LYS A 270 -7.65 16.79 -24.87
C LYS A 270 -7.08 17.84 -23.92
N PRO A 271 -5.76 17.80 -23.57
CA PRO A 271 -5.15 18.84 -22.75
C PRO A 271 -5.15 20.23 -23.41
N VAL A 272 -5.04 20.30 -24.72
CA VAL A 272 -5.04 21.59 -25.48
C VAL A 272 -6.42 22.25 -25.36
N ALA A 273 -7.49 21.51 -25.69
CA ALA A 273 -8.85 22.01 -25.57
C ALA A 273 -9.24 22.33 -24.12
N GLY A 274 -8.83 21.46 -23.19
CA GLY A 274 -9.04 21.66 -21.75
C GLY A 274 -8.25 22.83 -21.18
N GLY A 275 -7.12 23.17 -21.77
CA GLY A 275 -6.31 24.34 -21.41
C GLY A 275 -7.09 25.64 -21.53
N VAL A 276 -8.03 25.73 -22.49
CA VAL A 276 -8.94 26.90 -22.63
C VAL A 276 -9.86 27.02 -21.40
N LEU A 277 -10.42 25.89 -20.92
CA LEU A 277 -11.30 25.88 -19.75
C LEU A 277 -10.55 26.21 -18.47
N VAL A 278 -9.35 25.62 -18.29
CA VAL A 278 -8.47 25.95 -17.17
C VAL A 278 -8.09 27.43 -17.22
N GLY A 279 -7.75 27.94 -18.39
CA GLY A 279 -7.41 29.34 -18.61
C GLY A 279 -8.56 30.30 -18.32
N ALA A 280 -9.78 29.98 -18.71
CA ALA A 280 -10.97 30.76 -18.37
C ALA A 280 -11.19 30.85 -16.85
N LEU A 281 -10.96 29.74 -16.13
CA LEU A 281 -11.02 29.74 -14.68
C LEU A 281 -9.89 30.59 -14.04
N LEU A 282 -8.69 30.55 -14.60
CA LEU A 282 -7.57 31.37 -14.16
C LEU A 282 -7.75 32.86 -14.44
N LEU A 283 -8.49 33.23 -15.48
CA LEU A 283 -8.90 34.65 -15.72
C LEU A 283 -9.78 35.16 -14.58
N ALA A 284 -10.71 34.34 -14.09
CA ALA A 284 -11.57 34.71 -12.97
C ALA A 284 -10.83 34.65 -11.62
N LEU A 285 -9.97 33.65 -11.42
CA LEU A 285 -9.28 33.35 -10.17
C LEU A 285 -7.78 33.07 -10.41
N PRO A 286 -6.95 34.11 -10.67
CA PRO A 286 -5.51 33.94 -10.90
C PRO A 286 -4.77 33.26 -9.75
N GLN A 287 -5.32 33.32 -8.54
CA GLN A 287 -4.79 32.70 -7.33
C GLN A 287 -4.70 31.18 -7.40
N LEU A 288 -5.43 30.57 -8.35
CA LEU A 288 -5.45 29.11 -8.55
C LEU A 288 -4.33 28.62 -9.48
N TYR A 289 -3.49 29.51 -10.03
CA TYR A 289 -2.36 29.15 -10.90
C TYR A 289 -1.35 28.25 -10.18
N GLY A 290 -1.03 27.11 -10.76
CA GLY A 290 -0.05 26.16 -10.24
C GLY A 290 -0.43 25.55 -8.89
N VAL A 291 0.58 25.37 -8.03
CA VAL A 291 0.39 24.71 -6.72
C VAL A 291 -0.37 25.60 -5.73
N GLY A 292 -0.04 26.92 -5.66
CA GLY A 292 -0.75 27.91 -4.86
C GLY A 292 -0.14 28.23 -3.50
N TYR A 293 1.12 27.86 -3.23
CA TYR A 293 1.77 28.13 -1.93
C TYR A 293 1.78 29.61 -1.54
N PRO A 294 2.12 30.57 -2.41
CA PRO A 294 2.09 31.99 -2.04
C PRO A 294 0.71 32.48 -1.60
N VAL A 295 -0.35 31.89 -2.16
CA VAL A 295 -1.74 32.21 -1.80
C VAL A 295 -2.08 31.65 -0.41
N MET A 296 -1.59 30.45 -0.07
CA MET A 296 -1.72 29.88 1.28
C MET A 296 -1.07 30.76 2.34
N TYR A 297 0.14 31.29 2.08
CA TYR A 297 0.82 32.22 2.99
C TYR A 297 0.03 33.53 3.21
N ARG A 298 -0.57 34.06 2.15
CA ARG A 298 -1.41 35.26 2.26
C ARG A 298 -2.69 35.01 3.04
N ALA A 299 -3.29 33.83 2.88
CA ALA A 299 -4.47 33.44 3.64
C ALA A 299 -4.17 33.37 5.14
N LEU A 300 -3.06 32.75 5.54
CA LEU A 300 -2.60 32.71 6.93
C LEU A 300 -2.31 34.11 7.48
N GLY A 301 -1.82 35.02 6.65
CA GLY A 301 -1.58 36.44 7.00
C GLY A 301 -2.83 37.31 7.00
N GLY A 302 -4.04 36.76 6.90
CA GLY A 302 -5.29 37.51 6.98
C GLY A 302 -5.57 38.41 5.77
N SER A 303 -4.90 38.19 4.62
CA SER A 303 -4.99 39.07 3.45
C SER A 303 -6.28 38.88 2.62
N TYR A 304 -7.14 37.92 2.97
CA TYR A 304 -8.35 37.62 2.22
C TYR A 304 -9.60 37.70 3.10
N ALA A 305 -10.69 38.23 2.52
CA ALA A 305 -11.99 38.21 3.15
C ALA A 305 -12.53 36.78 3.30
N VAL A 306 -13.31 36.53 4.35
CA VAL A 306 -13.87 35.18 4.67
C VAL A 306 -14.58 34.55 3.48
N TRP A 307 -15.47 35.28 2.82
CA TRP A 307 -16.21 34.79 1.65
C TRP A 307 -15.27 34.38 0.50
N PHE A 308 -14.16 35.11 0.32
CA PHE A 308 -13.22 34.82 -0.75
C PHE A 308 -12.38 33.56 -0.48
N LEU A 309 -12.11 33.25 0.79
CA LEU A 309 -11.47 31.99 1.19
C LEU A 309 -12.35 30.77 0.79
N PHE A 310 -13.68 30.86 0.97
CA PHE A 310 -14.59 29.82 0.48
C PHE A 310 -14.58 29.71 -1.04
N VAL A 311 -14.53 30.84 -1.75
CA VAL A 311 -14.41 30.86 -3.23
C VAL A 311 -13.11 30.23 -3.68
N LEU A 312 -11.99 30.50 -3.00
CA LEU A 312 -10.69 29.87 -3.31
C LEU A 312 -10.69 28.37 -3.03
N ALA A 313 -11.32 27.91 -1.94
CA ALA A 313 -11.46 26.49 -1.64
C ALA A 313 -12.28 25.76 -2.73
N ALA A 314 -13.45 26.28 -3.07
CA ALA A 314 -14.31 25.72 -4.13
C ALA A 314 -13.63 25.81 -5.52
N GLY A 315 -12.99 26.94 -5.79
CA GLY A 315 -12.22 27.16 -7.02
C GLY A 315 -11.07 26.16 -7.16
N LYS A 316 -10.36 25.81 -6.07
CA LYS A 316 -9.28 24.83 -6.10
C LYS A 316 -9.79 23.43 -6.39
N ILE A 317 -10.93 23.03 -5.80
CA ILE A 317 -11.60 21.77 -6.11
C ILE A 317 -11.87 21.67 -7.62
N LEU A 318 -12.48 22.72 -8.19
CA LEU A 318 -12.84 22.76 -9.60
C LEU A 318 -11.59 22.80 -10.52
N ALA A 319 -10.63 23.67 -10.21
CA ALA A 319 -9.41 23.85 -11.01
C ALA A 319 -8.54 22.58 -11.05
N THR A 320 -8.38 21.91 -9.89
CA THR A 320 -7.61 20.66 -9.82
C THR A 320 -8.33 19.55 -10.56
N GLY A 321 -9.65 19.40 -10.32
CA GLY A 321 -10.47 18.41 -11.01
C GLY A 321 -10.42 18.60 -12.52
N LEU A 322 -10.59 19.83 -12.99
CA LEU A 322 -10.55 20.17 -14.43
C LEU A 322 -9.17 19.91 -15.04
N THR A 323 -8.08 20.33 -14.37
CA THR A 323 -6.72 20.12 -14.87
C THR A 323 -6.41 18.62 -15.05
N LEU A 324 -6.81 17.78 -14.10
CA LEU A 324 -6.59 16.33 -14.19
C LEU A 324 -7.53 15.65 -15.18
N ALA A 325 -8.80 16.06 -15.23
CA ALA A 325 -9.82 15.55 -16.15
C ALA A 325 -9.44 15.73 -17.63
N VAL A 326 -8.82 16.86 -17.97
CA VAL A 326 -8.37 17.11 -19.34
C VAL A 326 -7.05 16.44 -19.70
N GLY A 327 -6.45 15.72 -18.78
CA GLY A 327 -5.24 14.92 -19.01
C GLY A 327 -3.95 15.55 -18.51
N GLY A 328 -4.03 16.57 -17.68
CA GLY A 328 -2.87 17.13 -16.99
C GLY A 328 -2.18 16.10 -16.06
N SER A 329 -0.93 16.38 -15.76
CA SER A 329 -0.09 15.56 -14.88
C SER A 329 0.25 16.33 -13.62
N GLY A 330 -0.20 15.85 -12.44
CA GLY A 330 0.04 16.53 -11.17
C GLY A 330 -0.63 15.84 -9.98
N GLY A 331 -0.27 16.21 -8.77
CA GLY A 331 -0.77 15.61 -7.53
C GLY A 331 -2.05 16.26 -7.01
N VAL A 332 -2.72 15.54 -6.11
CA VAL A 332 -3.91 16.00 -5.38
C VAL A 332 -3.60 16.32 -3.91
N TYR A 333 -2.40 16.04 -3.45
CA TYR A 333 -1.94 16.24 -2.08
C TYR A 333 -1.96 17.74 -1.69
N ALA A 334 -1.11 18.58 -2.33
CA ALA A 334 -1.11 20.02 -2.05
C ALA A 334 -2.45 20.70 -2.33
N PRO A 335 -3.23 20.37 -3.37
CA PRO A 335 -4.59 20.87 -3.50
C PRO A 335 -5.49 20.56 -2.31
N SER A 336 -5.41 19.37 -1.70
CA SER A 336 -6.20 19.05 -0.51
C SER A 336 -5.78 19.88 0.71
N LEU A 337 -4.46 20.11 0.88
CA LEU A 337 -3.96 21.01 1.91
C LEU A 337 -4.42 22.45 1.68
N PHE A 338 -4.39 22.93 0.44
CA PHE A 338 -4.88 24.28 0.07
C PHE A 338 -6.36 24.44 0.40
N ILE A 339 -7.21 23.48 -0.01
CA ILE A 339 -8.64 23.49 0.27
C ILE A 339 -8.87 23.51 1.79
N GLY A 340 -8.15 22.67 2.52
CA GLY A 340 -8.23 22.57 3.98
C GLY A 340 -7.80 23.84 4.69
N LEU A 341 -6.70 24.47 4.24
CA LEU A 341 -6.21 25.71 4.78
C LEU A 341 -7.22 26.85 4.57
N MET A 342 -7.74 27.02 3.34
CA MET A 342 -8.72 28.05 3.05
C MET A 342 -10.00 27.88 3.88
N LEU A 343 -10.53 26.64 3.93
CA LEU A 343 -11.72 26.32 4.70
C LEU A 343 -11.49 26.50 6.19
N GLY A 344 -10.35 26.04 6.72
CA GLY A 344 -10.01 26.16 8.13
C GLY A 344 -9.80 27.62 8.55
N THR A 345 -9.09 28.43 7.74
CA THR A 345 -8.93 29.85 8.00
C THR A 345 -10.29 30.57 8.02
N ALA A 346 -11.12 30.32 7.01
CA ALA A 346 -12.46 30.92 6.94
C ALA A 346 -13.33 30.55 8.16
N TYR A 347 -13.32 29.28 8.52
CA TYR A 347 -14.03 28.77 9.68
C TYR A 347 -13.52 29.37 11.00
N GLY A 348 -12.19 29.45 11.17
CA GLY A 348 -11.57 30.02 12.36
C GLY A 348 -11.91 31.52 12.55
N LEU A 349 -11.89 32.30 11.46
CA LEU A 349 -12.31 33.71 11.49
C LEU A 349 -13.79 33.86 11.91
N VAL A 350 -14.69 33.03 11.34
CA VAL A 350 -16.10 33.02 11.72
C VAL A 350 -16.30 32.56 13.16
N ALA A 351 -15.56 31.55 13.62
CA ALA A 351 -15.66 31.04 14.98
C ALA A 351 -15.20 32.09 16.02
N VAL A 352 -14.10 32.81 15.75
CA VAL A 352 -13.61 33.90 16.61
C VAL A 352 -14.61 35.07 16.65
N ASP A 353 -15.18 35.43 15.52
CA ASP A 353 -16.19 36.49 15.44
C ASP A 353 -17.48 36.13 16.20
N ALA A 354 -17.93 34.87 16.10
CA ALA A 354 -19.18 34.40 16.72
C ALA A 354 -19.05 34.09 18.21
N PHE A 355 -17.93 33.51 18.64
CA PHE A 355 -17.75 32.98 19.99
C PHE A 355 -16.68 33.71 20.82
N GLY A 356 -16.03 34.71 20.21
CA GLY A 356 -14.96 35.48 20.84
C GLY A 356 -13.58 34.76 20.81
N PRO A 357 -12.53 35.45 21.33
CA PRO A 357 -11.14 34.97 21.25
C PRO A 357 -10.88 33.69 22.07
N GLY A 358 -11.78 33.30 22.95
CA GLY A 358 -11.65 32.06 23.74
C GLY A 358 -11.69 30.76 22.95
N VAL A 359 -12.06 30.80 21.67
CA VAL A 359 -12.04 29.61 20.80
C VAL A 359 -10.66 29.39 20.13
N GLY A 360 -9.68 30.28 20.36
CA GLY A 360 -8.32 30.14 19.86
C GLY A 360 -8.03 30.91 18.58
N ASP A 361 -6.80 30.77 18.07
CA ASP A 361 -6.32 31.49 16.88
C ASP A 361 -6.86 30.86 15.58
N PRO A 362 -7.30 31.65 14.58
CA PRO A 362 -7.70 31.18 13.26
C PRO A 362 -6.64 30.33 12.55
N ALA A 363 -5.35 30.53 12.81
CA ALA A 363 -4.27 29.74 12.26
C ALA A 363 -4.32 28.27 12.70
N VAL A 364 -4.77 27.98 13.93
CA VAL A 364 -4.98 26.60 14.39
C VAL A 364 -6.00 25.89 13.51
N TYR A 365 -7.11 26.56 13.24
CA TYR A 365 -8.18 25.99 12.38
C TYR A 365 -7.70 25.81 10.93
N ALA A 366 -6.80 26.69 10.45
CA ALA A 366 -6.14 26.50 9.15
C ALA A 366 -5.34 25.20 9.12
N ALA A 367 -4.47 24.95 10.11
CA ALA A 367 -3.68 23.74 10.22
C ALA A 367 -4.56 22.48 10.38
N VAL A 368 -5.54 22.56 11.27
CA VAL A 368 -6.53 21.46 11.47
C VAL A 368 -7.28 21.15 10.18
N GLY A 369 -7.74 22.19 9.47
CA GLY A 369 -8.42 22.04 8.18
C GLY A 369 -7.56 21.37 7.12
N MET A 370 -6.27 21.76 7.02
CA MET A 370 -5.31 21.11 6.11
C MET A 370 -5.25 19.59 6.33
N ALA A 371 -5.03 19.17 7.58
CA ALA A 371 -4.92 17.76 7.92
C ALA A 371 -6.24 17.01 7.70
N ALA A 372 -7.37 17.59 8.14
CA ALA A 372 -8.67 16.95 8.09
C ALA A 372 -9.19 16.74 6.66
N VAL A 373 -9.03 17.72 5.75
CA VAL A 373 -9.42 17.58 4.33
C VAL A 373 -8.54 16.55 3.63
N PHE A 374 -7.23 16.56 3.88
CA PHE A 374 -6.32 15.57 3.33
C PHE A 374 -6.67 14.16 3.83
N ALA A 375 -6.87 13.99 5.14
CA ALA A 375 -7.24 12.71 5.73
C ALA A 375 -8.60 12.20 5.20
N ALA A 376 -9.58 13.08 5.02
CA ALA A 376 -10.88 12.72 4.44
C ALA A 376 -10.76 12.24 2.99
N ALA A 377 -9.92 12.89 2.17
CA ALA A 377 -9.73 12.54 0.78
C ALA A 377 -8.93 11.23 0.60
N THR A 378 -7.90 11.00 1.44
CA THR A 378 -6.93 9.91 1.27
C THR A 378 -7.12 8.74 2.23
N ARG A 379 -7.78 8.95 3.38
CA ARG A 379 -7.87 8.03 4.53
C ARG A 379 -6.53 7.59 5.08
N SER A 380 -5.62 8.55 5.17
CA SER A 380 -4.26 8.35 5.68
C SER A 380 -4.05 9.23 6.91
N PRO A 381 -4.59 8.84 8.08
CA PRO A 381 -4.57 9.65 9.28
C PRO A 381 -3.14 9.91 9.80
N LEU A 382 -2.26 8.92 9.79
CA LEU A 382 -0.88 9.10 10.27
C LEU A 382 -0.10 10.07 9.39
N THR A 383 -0.23 9.91 8.07
CA THR A 383 0.38 10.82 7.11
C THR A 383 -0.14 12.24 7.27
N ALA A 384 -1.45 12.41 7.50
CA ALA A 384 -2.08 13.73 7.68
C ALA A 384 -1.56 14.46 8.91
N VAL A 385 -1.54 13.78 10.06
CA VAL A 385 -1.05 14.34 11.33
C VAL A 385 0.41 14.71 11.20
N ALA A 386 1.27 13.78 10.79
CA ALA A 386 2.69 14.01 10.65
C ALA A 386 2.99 15.16 9.68
N SER A 387 2.30 15.20 8.52
CA SER A 387 2.52 16.25 7.52
C SER A 387 2.29 17.64 8.08
N VAL A 388 1.16 17.85 8.77
CA VAL A 388 0.82 19.19 9.24
C VAL A 388 1.68 19.60 10.44
N VAL A 389 1.96 18.68 11.35
CA VAL A 389 2.81 18.95 12.53
C VAL A 389 4.24 19.28 12.10
N GLU A 390 4.84 18.52 11.18
CA GLU A 390 6.18 18.83 10.66
C GLU A 390 6.21 20.10 9.81
N MET A 391 5.18 20.35 8.98
CA MET A 391 5.10 21.56 8.16
C MET A 391 4.93 22.84 8.97
N THR A 392 4.24 22.79 10.11
CA THR A 392 4.02 23.93 11.01
C THR A 392 5.13 24.08 12.04
N GLY A 393 5.81 22.99 12.40
CA GLY A 393 6.81 22.94 13.45
C GLY A 393 6.25 23.10 14.87
N ASP A 394 4.91 23.06 15.05
CA ASP A 394 4.26 23.24 16.34
C ASP A 394 3.59 21.94 16.83
N PHE A 395 4.19 21.32 17.86
CA PHE A 395 3.68 20.10 18.48
C PHE A 395 2.39 20.32 19.29
N LYS A 396 2.02 21.53 19.66
CA LYS A 396 0.75 21.84 20.35
C LYS A 396 -0.46 21.51 19.46
N LEU A 397 -0.26 21.49 18.13
CA LEU A 397 -1.29 21.14 17.15
C LEU A 397 -1.60 19.64 17.09
N VAL A 398 -0.80 18.77 17.70
CA VAL A 398 -1.00 17.29 17.60
C VAL A 398 -2.40 16.89 18.04
N LEU A 399 -2.84 17.32 19.22
CA LEU A 399 -4.15 16.93 19.76
C LEU A 399 -5.34 17.40 18.92
N PRO A 400 -5.48 18.71 18.58
CA PRO A 400 -6.58 19.15 17.74
C PRO A 400 -6.55 18.55 16.33
N VAL A 401 -5.38 18.36 15.75
CA VAL A 401 -5.22 17.72 14.45
C VAL A 401 -5.61 16.24 14.52
N MET A 402 -5.18 15.50 15.53
CA MET A 402 -5.59 14.09 15.71
C MET A 402 -7.10 13.93 15.88
N LEU A 403 -7.74 14.80 16.67
CA LEU A 403 -9.20 14.80 16.83
C LEU A 403 -9.88 15.00 15.48
N ALA A 404 -9.51 16.05 14.76
CA ALA A 404 -10.13 16.38 13.48
C ALA A 404 -9.90 15.32 12.40
N VAL A 405 -8.68 14.80 12.29
CA VAL A 405 -8.31 13.72 11.35
C VAL A 405 -9.10 12.45 11.64
N SER A 406 -9.27 12.09 12.91
CA SER A 406 -10.05 10.92 13.31
C SER A 406 -11.50 11.04 12.88
N ILE A 407 -12.16 12.17 13.21
CA ILE A 407 -13.55 12.44 12.82
C ILE A 407 -13.67 12.46 11.29
N ALA A 408 -12.81 13.18 10.60
CA ALA A 408 -12.83 13.32 9.14
C ALA A 408 -12.66 11.97 8.43
N THR A 409 -11.77 11.11 8.93
CA THR A 409 -11.52 9.76 8.38
C THR A 409 -12.73 8.85 8.56
N VAL A 410 -13.34 8.85 9.76
CA VAL A 410 -14.54 8.05 10.06
C VAL A 410 -15.72 8.48 9.18
N VAL A 411 -15.99 9.79 9.10
CA VAL A 411 -17.03 10.34 8.23
C VAL A 411 -16.78 9.97 6.77
N SER A 412 -15.55 10.12 6.27
CA SER A 412 -15.19 9.75 4.90
C SER A 412 -15.44 8.26 4.60
N ARG A 413 -15.10 7.37 5.54
CA ARG A 413 -15.36 5.92 5.41
C ARG A 413 -16.84 5.59 5.31
N ARG A 414 -17.70 6.35 6.01
CA ARG A 414 -19.16 6.11 6.03
C ARG A 414 -19.82 6.46 4.69
N PHE A 415 -19.29 7.48 3.95
CA PHE A 415 -19.96 8.04 2.76
C PHE A 415 -19.30 7.67 1.43
N SER A 416 -18.14 7.02 1.43
CA SER A 416 -17.47 6.58 0.20
C SER A 416 -16.78 5.23 0.43
N TYR A 417 -16.78 4.33 -0.54
CA TYR A 417 -15.98 3.10 -0.50
C TYR A 417 -14.51 3.40 -0.85
N GLY A 418 -14.25 4.06 -1.97
CA GLY A 418 -12.91 4.42 -2.42
C GLY A 418 -12.41 5.75 -1.85
N THR A 419 -11.09 5.92 -1.82
CA THR A 419 -10.39 7.18 -1.56
C THR A 419 -10.12 7.91 -2.88
N ILE A 420 -9.61 9.14 -2.81
CA ILE A 420 -9.18 9.88 -4.01
C ILE A 420 -8.11 9.13 -4.82
N TYR A 421 -7.35 8.22 -4.18
CA TYR A 421 -6.36 7.38 -4.85
C TYR A 421 -6.94 6.06 -5.34
N THR A 422 -7.67 5.35 -4.49
CA THR A 422 -8.16 4.00 -4.83
C THR A 422 -9.33 4.01 -5.80
N THR A 423 -10.14 5.08 -5.84
CA THR A 423 -11.26 5.19 -6.80
C THR A 423 -10.80 5.06 -8.25
N LYS A 424 -9.61 5.58 -8.60
CA LYS A 424 -9.06 5.41 -9.95
C LYS A 424 -8.78 3.94 -10.29
N LEU A 425 -8.31 3.17 -9.31
CA LEU A 425 -8.04 1.75 -9.47
C LEU A 425 -9.32 0.93 -9.50
N LEU A 426 -10.28 1.26 -8.62
CA LEU A 426 -11.60 0.63 -8.62
C LEU A 426 -12.32 0.79 -9.97
N ARG A 427 -12.22 1.95 -10.61
CA ARG A 427 -12.77 2.21 -11.95
C ARG A 427 -12.12 1.37 -13.06
N ARG A 428 -10.91 0.89 -12.83
CA ARG A 428 -10.19 -0.04 -13.72
C ARG A 428 -10.43 -1.51 -13.36
N GLY A 429 -11.33 -1.80 -12.41
CA GLY A 429 -11.56 -3.15 -11.90
C GLY A 429 -10.46 -3.65 -10.97
N GLN A 430 -9.55 -2.78 -10.53
CA GLN A 430 -8.44 -3.12 -9.64
C GLN A 430 -8.78 -2.70 -8.22
N ASP A 431 -9.43 -3.57 -7.46
CA ASP A 431 -9.67 -3.33 -6.04
C ASP A 431 -8.48 -3.81 -5.22
N ILE A 432 -7.61 -2.87 -4.84
CA ILE A 432 -6.45 -3.16 -3.98
C ILE A 432 -6.80 -3.25 -2.49
N ASP A 433 -8.02 -2.91 -2.11
CA ASP A 433 -8.57 -3.04 -0.75
C ASP A 433 -9.26 -4.39 -0.55
N ARG A 434 -9.71 -5.01 -1.65
CA ARG A 434 -10.27 -6.34 -1.63
C ARG A 434 -9.16 -7.33 -1.28
N ALA A 435 -9.46 -8.29 -0.43
CA ALA A 435 -8.53 -9.38 -0.12
C ALA A 435 -8.10 -10.06 -1.44
N VAL A 436 -6.84 -9.87 -1.83
CA VAL A 436 -6.24 -10.66 -2.90
C VAL A 436 -6.08 -12.08 -2.32
N PRO A 437 -6.19 -13.14 -3.11
CA PRO A 437 -6.09 -14.51 -2.60
C PRO A 437 -4.91 -14.77 -1.65
N TRP A 438 -3.75 -14.15 -1.90
CA TRP A 438 -2.60 -14.26 -1.01
C TRP A 438 -2.76 -13.46 0.31
N ARG A 439 -3.65 -12.45 0.38
CA ARG A 439 -4.01 -11.78 1.66
C ARG A 439 -4.97 -12.64 2.47
N ALA A 440 -5.94 -13.30 1.81
CA ALA A 440 -6.74 -14.32 2.46
C ALA A 440 -5.83 -15.38 3.08
N PHE A 441 -4.79 -15.81 2.35
CA PHE A 441 -3.78 -16.75 2.85
C PHE A 441 -2.96 -16.21 4.04
N THR A 442 -2.66 -14.89 4.10
CA THR A 442 -1.94 -14.29 5.24
C THR A 442 -2.82 -14.04 6.46
N ASP A 443 -4.11 -13.84 6.25
CA ASP A 443 -5.06 -13.52 7.32
C ASP A 443 -5.75 -14.77 7.88
N MET A 444 -5.64 -15.92 7.20
CA MET A 444 -6.18 -17.20 7.64
C MET A 444 -5.39 -17.79 8.80
N THR A 445 -6.09 -18.43 9.72
CA THR A 445 -5.51 -19.17 10.84
C THR A 445 -5.40 -20.67 10.55
N ALA A 446 -4.59 -21.36 11.35
CA ALA A 446 -4.45 -22.79 11.28
C ALA A 446 -5.81 -23.52 11.47
N GLU A 447 -6.64 -23.01 12.37
CA GLU A 447 -7.98 -23.54 12.65
C GLU A 447 -8.91 -23.47 11.43
N GLU A 448 -8.88 -22.37 10.70
CA GLU A 448 -9.71 -22.17 9.50
C GLU A 448 -9.29 -23.05 8.31
N SER A 449 -8.03 -23.51 8.31
CA SER A 449 -7.41 -24.23 7.19
C SER A 449 -7.15 -25.71 7.49
N MET A 450 -7.39 -26.16 8.73
CA MET A 450 -7.23 -27.57 9.10
C MET A 450 -8.43 -28.43 8.66
N ARG A 451 -8.21 -29.73 8.56
CA ARG A 451 -9.28 -30.72 8.57
C ARG A 451 -9.62 -31.03 10.04
N GLY A 452 -10.81 -30.65 10.46
CA GLY A 452 -11.29 -30.92 11.81
C GLY A 452 -11.56 -32.40 12.03
N PHE A 453 -11.29 -32.90 13.24
CA PHE A 453 -11.72 -34.23 13.64
C PHE A 453 -13.15 -34.19 14.16
N ALA A 454 -13.94 -35.23 13.82
CA ALA A 454 -15.31 -35.37 14.32
C ALA A 454 -15.40 -35.45 15.86
N SER A 455 -14.32 -35.85 16.51
CA SER A 455 -14.13 -35.77 17.96
C SER A 455 -12.70 -35.33 18.26
N PRO A 456 -12.48 -34.30 19.08
CA PRO A 456 -11.16 -33.86 19.46
C PRO A 456 -10.36 -34.98 20.14
N MET A 457 -9.18 -35.27 19.64
CA MET A 457 -8.27 -36.26 20.22
C MET A 457 -7.45 -35.66 21.35
N LEU A 458 -7.30 -36.38 22.45
CA LEU A 458 -6.34 -36.01 23.50
C LEU A 458 -4.90 -36.28 23.05
N LEU A 459 -3.98 -35.38 23.38
CA LEU A 459 -2.54 -35.59 23.13
C LEU A 459 -2.08 -36.92 23.76
N PRO A 460 -1.34 -37.79 23.05
CA PRO A 460 -0.78 -39.01 23.61
C PRO A 460 0.20 -38.63 24.71
N GLY A 461 -0.05 -39.04 25.91
CA GLY A 461 0.81 -38.76 27.09
C GLY A 461 0.09 -38.85 28.43
N THR A 462 -1.24 -38.82 28.42
CA THR A 462 -2.02 -39.10 29.62
C THR A 462 -2.37 -40.60 29.66
N ARG A 463 -1.68 -41.39 30.45
CA ARG A 463 -2.10 -42.77 30.76
C ARG A 463 -3.48 -42.72 31.42
N GLY A 464 -4.51 -42.90 30.65
CA GLY A 464 -5.83 -43.27 31.10
C GLY A 464 -5.81 -44.75 31.41
N GLY A 465 -5.75 -45.12 32.67
CA GLY A 465 -5.92 -46.51 33.10
C GLY A 465 -7.28 -47.03 32.64
N ALA A 466 -7.26 -48.19 32.02
CA ALA A 466 -8.46 -48.97 31.72
C ALA A 466 -9.18 -49.31 33.04
N GLY A 467 -10.40 -48.81 33.20
CA GLY A 467 -11.26 -49.15 34.34
C GLY A 467 -12.65 -48.68 34.05
N ALA A 468 -13.52 -49.64 33.63
CA ALA A 468 -14.94 -49.41 33.56
C ALA A 468 -15.50 -49.10 34.96
N GLY A 469 -16.27 -48.01 35.12
CA GLY A 469 -16.95 -47.69 36.38
C GLY A 469 -17.64 -46.33 36.32
N THR A 470 -18.95 -46.36 36.26
CA THR A 470 -19.88 -45.27 36.53
C THR A 470 -19.62 -44.63 37.88
N ALA A 471 -19.47 -43.30 37.96
CA ALA A 471 -19.98 -42.44 39.05
C ALA A 471 -19.45 -41.01 38.95
N GLY A 472 -20.23 -40.10 39.31
CA GLY A 472 -20.36 -38.67 39.51
C GLY A 472 -19.15 -37.75 39.83
N PRO A 473 -19.40 -36.44 40.00
CA PRO A 473 -18.38 -35.40 39.89
C PRO A 473 -17.55 -35.26 41.18
N GLY A 474 -16.25 -35.29 41.03
CA GLY A 474 -15.30 -35.00 42.11
C GLY A 474 -14.04 -34.37 41.55
N THR A 475 -13.73 -33.24 42.10
CA THR A 475 -12.60 -32.36 41.98
C THR A 475 -11.22 -33.05 42.08
N ASP A 476 -10.23 -32.36 41.51
CA ASP A 476 -8.79 -32.48 41.63
C ASP A 476 -8.11 -33.36 40.54
N GLY A 477 -7.59 -32.68 39.52
CA GLY A 477 -6.69 -33.24 38.52
C GLY A 477 -5.51 -32.31 38.27
N GLU A 478 -4.33 -32.80 38.59
CA GLU A 478 -3.04 -32.13 38.40
C GLU A 478 -2.85 -31.65 36.95
N GLU A 479 -2.58 -30.35 36.82
CA GLU A 479 -2.18 -29.71 35.58
C GLU A 479 -0.80 -30.22 35.12
N HIS A 480 -0.77 -31.06 34.12
CA HIS A 480 0.48 -31.36 33.41
C HIS A 480 0.81 -30.30 32.37
N ASP A 481 1.81 -29.54 32.66
CA ASP A 481 2.31 -28.37 31.98
C ASP A 481 2.88 -28.69 30.57
N VAL A 482 2.13 -28.37 29.51
CA VAL A 482 2.58 -28.48 28.10
C VAL A 482 3.71 -27.48 27.78
N SER A 483 3.93 -26.46 28.64
CA SER A 483 5.05 -25.52 28.50
C SER A 483 6.42 -26.22 28.55
N ARG A 484 6.50 -27.43 29.17
CA ARG A 484 7.72 -28.23 29.17
C ARG A 484 8.05 -28.88 27.81
N LEU A 485 7.09 -29.02 26.91
CA LEU A 485 7.32 -29.55 25.55
C LEU A 485 7.89 -28.50 24.61
N GLN A 486 7.54 -27.21 24.82
CA GLN A 486 8.13 -26.10 24.09
C GLN A 486 9.53 -25.72 24.57
N ALA A 487 9.80 -25.80 25.86
CA ALA A 487 11.10 -25.43 26.44
C ALA A 487 12.27 -26.36 26.04
N ARG A 488 11.99 -27.58 25.57
CA ARG A 488 13.01 -28.50 25.06
C ARG A 488 13.32 -28.33 23.56
N GLY A 489 12.51 -27.59 22.80
CA GLY A 489 12.72 -27.32 21.35
C GLY A 489 13.52 -26.06 21.03
N SER A 490 13.72 -25.15 22.00
CA SER A 490 14.39 -23.85 21.77
C SER A 490 15.88 -23.82 22.12
N GLY A 491 16.48 -24.97 22.49
CA GLY A 491 17.90 -25.09 22.83
C GLY A 491 18.80 -25.25 21.60
N VAL A 492 18.85 -24.28 20.68
CA VAL A 492 19.93 -24.19 19.71
C VAL A 492 21.16 -23.64 20.40
N ARG A 493 22.04 -24.53 20.85
CA ARG A 493 23.42 -24.20 21.20
C ARG A 493 24.20 -23.96 19.90
N GLU A 494 24.76 -22.79 19.75
CA GLU A 494 25.82 -22.52 18.78
C GLU A 494 27.00 -23.49 19.01
N PRO A 495 27.56 -24.14 17.99
CA PRO A 495 28.81 -24.87 18.15
C PRO A 495 29.96 -23.88 18.14
N ALA A 496 30.70 -23.86 19.28
CA ALA A 496 32.03 -23.28 19.34
C ALA A 496 32.99 -24.06 18.46
N GLY A 497 33.91 -23.33 17.80
CA GLY A 497 34.86 -23.90 16.87
C GLY A 497 35.80 -24.92 17.51
N VAL A 498 36.12 -25.97 16.75
CA VAL A 498 37.28 -26.82 16.97
C VAL A 498 37.99 -27.01 15.64
N GLN A 499 39.23 -26.59 15.62
CA GLN A 499 40.27 -26.96 14.63
C GLN A 499 40.71 -28.41 14.88
N GLY A 500 41.11 -29.10 13.79
CA GLY A 500 42.13 -30.13 13.92
C GLY A 500 41.85 -31.49 13.29
N SER A 501 42.34 -31.66 12.09
CA SER A 501 43.08 -32.82 11.55
C SER A 501 42.76 -34.25 11.96
N GLY A 502 42.65 -35.15 10.98
CA GLY A 502 42.94 -36.56 11.12
C GLY A 502 42.04 -37.45 10.24
N GLY A 503 42.58 -37.88 9.12
CA GLY A 503 41.92 -38.86 8.28
C GLY A 503 42.01 -40.26 8.87
N VAL A 504 41.03 -41.13 8.54
CA VAL A 504 41.24 -42.56 8.29
C VAL A 504 40.10 -43.07 7.42
N GLN A 505 40.47 -43.84 6.42
CA GLN A 505 39.64 -44.62 5.52
C GLN A 505 38.83 -45.70 6.24
N GLY A 506 37.68 -46.03 5.69
CA GLY A 506 37.13 -47.36 5.93
C GLY A 506 35.64 -47.52 5.71
N SER A 507 35.32 -48.12 4.59
CA SER A 507 34.26 -49.14 4.39
C SER A 507 32.80 -48.73 4.33
N ALA A 508 32.27 -49.04 3.18
CA ALA A 508 30.86 -49.04 2.79
C ALA A 508 29.99 -49.92 3.70
N ALA A 509 28.87 -49.37 4.16
CA ALA A 509 27.67 -50.13 4.40
C ALA A 509 26.45 -49.29 4.00
N ARG A 510 25.73 -49.79 3.03
CA ARG A 510 24.44 -49.27 2.62
C ARG A 510 23.45 -49.44 3.77
N GLY A 511 22.84 -48.39 4.18
CA GLY A 511 21.66 -48.36 5.03
C GLY A 511 20.81 -47.21 4.58
N SER A 512 19.81 -47.49 3.77
CA SER A 512 18.72 -46.58 3.42
C SER A 512 17.82 -46.39 4.64
N GLU A 513 18.04 -45.34 5.41
CA GLU A 513 17.16 -44.96 6.52
C GLU A 513 17.38 -43.49 6.84
N ASP A 514 16.74 -42.59 6.10
CA ASP A 514 16.40 -41.25 6.59
C ASP A 514 15.38 -40.59 5.65
N ALA A 515 14.30 -41.31 5.35
CA ALA A 515 13.07 -40.65 4.92
C ALA A 515 12.47 -39.94 6.15
N PRO A 516 12.16 -38.65 6.07
CA PRO A 516 11.53 -37.96 7.19
C PRO A 516 10.20 -38.64 7.50
N PRO A 517 9.87 -38.87 8.79
CA PRO A 517 8.64 -39.55 9.15
C PRO A 517 7.43 -38.73 8.65
N THR A 518 6.59 -39.33 7.83
CA THR A 518 5.29 -38.80 7.47
C THR A 518 4.44 -38.53 8.70
N ALA A 519 3.37 -37.76 8.59
CA ALA A 519 2.46 -37.49 9.69
C ALA A 519 1.95 -38.80 10.38
N ARG A 520 1.87 -39.91 9.63
CA ARG A 520 1.68 -41.25 10.17
C ARG A 520 2.89 -41.83 10.87
N GLY A 521 4.09 -41.33 10.61
CA GLY A 521 5.34 -41.80 11.19
C GLY A 521 5.70 -41.17 12.53
N ALA A 522 4.83 -40.32 13.09
CA ALA A 522 4.99 -39.86 14.48
C ALA A 522 4.75 -40.95 15.52
N VAL A 523 4.06 -42.01 15.11
CA VAL A 523 3.75 -43.19 15.94
C VAL A 523 4.19 -44.44 15.18
N GLN A 524 5.15 -45.17 15.67
CA GLN A 524 5.63 -46.43 15.11
C GLN A 524 5.24 -47.59 16.01
N ALA A 525 4.71 -48.64 15.42
CA ALA A 525 4.46 -49.88 16.15
C ALA A 525 5.78 -50.66 16.22
N LEU A 526 6.32 -50.86 17.41
CA LEU A 526 7.44 -51.74 17.72
C LEU A 526 6.88 -52.83 18.63
N ASP A 527 6.99 -54.09 18.22
CA ASP A 527 6.56 -55.27 18.98
C ASP A 527 5.10 -55.23 19.48
N GLY A 528 4.19 -54.61 18.67
CA GLY A 528 2.80 -54.45 19.04
C GLY A 528 2.45 -53.28 19.97
N GLU A 529 3.41 -52.58 20.49
CA GLU A 529 3.20 -51.30 21.22
C GLU A 529 3.41 -50.07 20.35
N LEU A 530 2.49 -49.10 20.50
CA LEU A 530 2.61 -47.79 19.85
C LEU A 530 3.65 -46.93 20.59
N VAL A 531 4.79 -46.69 19.96
CA VAL A 531 5.85 -45.90 20.51
C VAL A 531 5.94 -44.56 19.79
N ILE A 532 5.96 -43.45 20.52
CA ILE A 532 6.22 -42.14 19.99
C ILE A 532 7.72 -42.02 19.69
N VAL A 533 8.06 -42.04 18.38
CA VAL A 533 9.48 -42.02 17.96
C VAL A 533 10.08 -40.62 18.04
N ARG A 534 9.28 -39.56 17.87
CA ARG A 534 9.65 -38.15 18.08
C ARG A 534 8.45 -37.38 18.61
N ALA A 535 8.68 -36.36 19.46
CA ALA A 535 7.62 -35.43 19.83
C ALA A 535 7.06 -34.76 18.55
N PRO A 536 5.77 -34.89 18.27
CA PRO A 536 5.19 -34.24 17.11
C PRO A 536 5.33 -32.74 17.24
N GLN A 537 5.76 -32.06 16.19
CA GLN A 537 5.62 -30.62 16.11
C GLN A 537 4.14 -30.30 16.00
N ILE A 538 3.70 -29.32 16.75
CA ILE A 538 2.31 -28.92 16.85
C ILE A 538 2.18 -27.48 16.36
N VAL A 539 0.99 -27.16 15.83
CA VAL A 539 0.59 -25.81 15.43
C VAL A 539 -0.56 -25.41 16.33
N PHE A 540 -0.57 -24.17 16.81
CA PHE A 540 -1.71 -23.66 17.55
C PHE A 540 -2.81 -23.17 16.60
N ALA A 541 -4.08 -23.32 17.02
CA ALA A 541 -5.25 -22.97 16.25
C ALA A 541 -5.25 -21.53 15.71
N ASN A 542 -4.70 -20.60 16.48
CA ASN A 542 -4.60 -19.17 16.15
C ASN A 542 -3.33 -18.77 15.38
N GLU A 543 -2.45 -19.71 15.05
CA GLU A 543 -1.26 -19.38 14.26
C GLU A 543 -1.64 -19.01 12.82
N PRO A 544 -1.01 -17.97 12.25
CA PRO A 544 -1.19 -17.62 10.85
C PRO A 544 -0.76 -18.76 9.92
N VAL A 545 -1.57 -19.05 8.91
CA VAL A 545 -1.29 -20.13 7.92
C VAL A 545 0.06 -19.94 7.24
N THR A 546 0.51 -18.71 7.03
CA THR A 546 1.84 -18.41 6.46
C THR A 546 2.98 -18.94 7.31
N ASP A 547 2.85 -18.88 8.63
CA ASP A 547 3.86 -19.38 9.56
C ASP A 547 3.80 -20.91 9.64
N VAL A 548 2.59 -21.48 9.61
CA VAL A 548 2.36 -22.92 9.52
C VAL A 548 2.97 -23.48 8.24
N PHE A 549 2.73 -22.85 7.11
CA PHE A 549 3.28 -23.29 5.82
C PHE A 549 4.81 -23.28 5.81
N ARG A 550 5.42 -22.24 6.42
CA ARG A 550 6.87 -22.17 6.59
C ARG A 550 7.40 -23.28 7.52
N GLN A 551 6.64 -23.67 8.54
CA GLN A 551 7.02 -24.79 9.43
C GLN A 551 6.89 -26.14 8.70
N LEU A 552 5.83 -26.34 7.92
CA LEU A 552 5.66 -27.56 7.10
C LEU A 552 6.85 -27.73 6.15
N ASP A 553 7.26 -26.66 5.45
CA ASP A 553 8.40 -26.65 4.53
C ASP A 553 9.73 -26.85 5.27
N ALA A 554 9.99 -26.08 6.34
CA ALA A 554 11.25 -26.12 7.09
C ALA A 554 11.52 -27.51 7.74
N TYR A 555 10.47 -28.26 8.07
CA TYR A 555 10.57 -29.56 8.70
C TYR A 555 10.26 -30.72 7.77
N SER A 556 10.04 -30.45 6.46
CA SER A 556 9.69 -31.43 5.43
C SER A 556 8.55 -32.34 5.89
N ARG A 557 7.44 -31.76 6.37
CA ARG A 557 6.28 -32.47 6.90
C ARG A 557 5.11 -32.46 5.92
N ASP A 558 4.46 -33.61 5.78
CA ASP A 558 3.22 -33.74 5.00
C ASP A 558 2.01 -33.14 5.74
N GLY A 559 2.13 -32.89 7.05
CA GLY A 559 1.11 -32.27 7.86
C GLY A 559 1.50 -32.19 9.34
N MET A 560 0.76 -31.37 10.09
CA MET A 560 0.95 -31.16 11.52
C MET A 560 -0.38 -31.13 12.26
N PRO A 561 -0.43 -31.59 13.53
CA PRO A 561 -1.61 -31.50 14.37
C PRO A 561 -1.85 -30.05 14.78
N VAL A 562 -3.10 -29.60 14.70
CA VAL A 562 -3.56 -28.31 15.18
C VAL A 562 -4.14 -28.48 16.58
N VAL A 563 -3.62 -27.70 17.53
CA VAL A 563 -3.97 -27.80 18.96
C VAL A 563 -4.70 -26.53 19.39
N SER A 564 -5.77 -26.69 20.16
CA SER A 564 -6.48 -25.57 20.78
C SER A 564 -5.57 -24.81 21.74
N THR A 565 -5.61 -23.49 21.69
CA THR A 565 -4.88 -22.61 22.62
C THR A 565 -5.39 -22.72 24.06
N ASP A 566 -6.68 -23.00 24.24
CA ASP A 566 -7.34 -22.96 25.55
C ASP A 566 -7.44 -24.35 26.21
N THR A 567 -7.80 -25.38 25.43
CA THR A 567 -8.10 -26.71 25.98
C THR A 567 -6.98 -27.72 25.79
N ARG A 568 -5.93 -27.37 25.05
CA ARG A 568 -4.77 -28.24 24.73
C ARG A 568 -5.20 -29.57 24.06
N ARG A 569 -6.34 -29.57 23.37
CA ARG A 569 -6.84 -30.71 22.60
C ARG A 569 -6.43 -30.58 21.15
N ILE A 570 -6.17 -31.69 20.50
CA ILE A 570 -5.95 -31.72 19.06
C ILE A 570 -7.33 -31.53 18.39
N LEU A 571 -7.46 -30.42 17.65
CA LEU A 571 -8.67 -30.04 16.96
C LEU A 571 -8.77 -30.67 15.57
N GLY A 572 -7.63 -30.82 14.91
CA GLY A 572 -7.58 -31.33 13.54
C GLY A 572 -6.14 -31.51 13.04
N TRP A 573 -6.02 -31.65 11.74
CA TRP A 573 -4.77 -31.86 11.04
C TRP A 573 -4.64 -30.86 9.89
N ILE A 574 -3.51 -30.15 9.81
CA ILE A 574 -3.24 -29.19 8.75
C ILE A 574 -2.17 -29.73 7.81
N THR A 575 -2.43 -29.63 6.51
CA THR A 575 -1.54 -30.07 5.43
C THR A 575 -1.40 -28.97 4.40
N PRO A 576 -0.38 -28.98 3.52
CA PRO A 576 -0.32 -28.08 2.37
C PRO A 576 -1.59 -28.16 1.48
N GLN A 577 -2.17 -29.35 1.35
CA GLN A 577 -3.38 -29.58 0.58
C GLN A 577 -4.62 -28.95 1.25
N SER A 578 -4.78 -29.10 2.58
CA SER A 578 -5.91 -28.46 3.28
C SER A 578 -5.85 -26.95 3.24
N ILE A 579 -4.66 -26.38 3.29
CA ILE A 579 -4.43 -24.94 3.12
C ILE A 579 -4.80 -24.50 1.70
N ALA A 580 -4.32 -25.22 0.69
CA ALA A 580 -4.62 -24.91 -0.70
C ALA A 580 -6.13 -25.03 -1.01
N HIS A 581 -6.80 -26.04 -0.46
CA HIS A 581 -8.25 -26.21 -0.60
C HIS A 581 -9.02 -25.03 -0.01
N ARG A 582 -8.65 -24.59 1.19
CA ARG A 582 -9.31 -23.45 1.84
C ARG A 582 -9.09 -22.14 1.07
N VAL A 583 -7.87 -21.92 0.56
CA VAL A 583 -7.59 -20.79 -0.33
C VAL A 583 -8.47 -20.85 -1.59
N HIS A 584 -8.63 -22.02 -2.17
CA HIS A 584 -9.49 -22.23 -3.34
C HIS A 584 -10.97 -21.96 -3.04
N GLU A 585 -11.48 -22.44 -1.91
CA GLU A 585 -12.86 -22.14 -1.47
C GLU A 585 -13.10 -20.64 -1.33
N GLU A 586 -12.17 -19.92 -0.67
CA GLU A 586 -12.25 -18.47 -0.49
C GLU A 586 -12.22 -17.73 -1.83
N MET A 587 -11.45 -18.24 -2.80
CA MET A 587 -11.40 -17.70 -4.16
C MET A 587 -12.67 -18.00 -4.98
N SER A 588 -13.38 -19.08 -4.65
CA SER A 588 -14.55 -19.57 -5.38
C SER A 588 -15.89 -19.16 -4.76
N ALA A 589 -15.86 -18.48 -3.60
CA ALA A 589 -17.07 -18.06 -2.89
C ALA A 589 -18.01 -17.20 -3.78
N PRO A 590 -19.33 -17.46 -3.78
CA PRO A 590 -20.30 -16.68 -4.57
C PRO A 590 -20.37 -15.25 -4.03
N GLY A 591 -19.85 -14.31 -4.81
CA GLY A 591 -19.63 -12.89 -4.47
C GLY A 591 -18.27 -12.40 -4.98
N ALA A 592 -17.36 -13.28 -5.34
CA ALA A 592 -16.24 -12.98 -6.21
C ALA A 592 -16.79 -12.80 -7.63
N GLU A 593 -17.21 -11.58 -7.99
CA GLU A 593 -17.58 -11.28 -9.38
C GLU A 593 -16.42 -11.69 -10.28
N ARG A 594 -16.72 -12.62 -11.20
CA ARG A 594 -15.84 -12.95 -12.31
C ARG A 594 -15.72 -11.71 -13.16
N GLY A 595 -14.65 -10.96 -12.96
CA GLY A 595 -14.20 -9.96 -13.94
C GLY A 595 -13.96 -10.68 -15.28
N PRO A 596 -14.04 -9.96 -16.42
CA PRO A 596 -13.79 -10.58 -17.73
C PRO A 596 -12.44 -11.29 -17.68
N ALA A 597 -12.41 -12.51 -18.24
CA ALA A 597 -11.24 -13.37 -18.25
C ALA A 597 -10.02 -12.61 -18.75
N HIS A 598 -9.20 -12.16 -17.82
CA HIS A 598 -7.90 -11.57 -18.14
C HIS A 598 -6.93 -12.70 -18.49
N PRO A 599 -6.02 -12.45 -19.45
CA PRO A 599 -4.99 -13.43 -19.77
C PRO A 599 -4.23 -13.80 -18.49
N ARG A 600 -4.11 -15.08 -18.26
CA ARG A 600 -3.47 -15.75 -17.14
C ARG A 600 -2.31 -14.95 -16.57
N THR A 601 -2.53 -14.30 -15.43
CA THR A 601 -1.45 -13.72 -14.62
C THR A 601 -0.98 -14.82 -13.69
N ASP A 602 0.29 -15.20 -13.82
CA ASP A 602 0.98 -16.13 -12.92
C ASP A 602 0.67 -15.78 -11.46
N THR A 603 -0.21 -16.57 -10.85
CA THR A 603 -0.54 -16.44 -9.43
C THR A 603 0.57 -17.15 -8.65
N ARG A 604 1.63 -16.44 -8.30
CA ARG A 604 2.74 -16.96 -7.51
C ARG A 604 2.38 -16.90 -6.03
N LEU A 605 1.95 -18.02 -5.48
CA LEU A 605 2.00 -18.25 -4.04
C LEU A 605 3.47 -18.34 -3.62
N ALA A 606 3.87 -17.68 -2.52
CA ALA A 606 5.23 -17.59 -1.96
C ALA A 606 6.14 -18.83 -2.27
N GLY A 607 6.71 -18.90 -3.48
CA GLY A 607 7.56 -20.01 -3.93
C GLY A 607 6.81 -21.18 -4.59
N LEU A 608 5.49 -21.11 -4.72
CA LEU A 608 4.66 -22.11 -5.42
C LEU A 608 3.89 -21.45 -6.57
N GLN A 609 3.65 -22.19 -7.62
CA GLN A 609 2.79 -21.82 -8.74
C GLN A 609 1.65 -22.82 -8.85
N VAL A 610 0.47 -22.37 -9.29
CA VAL A 610 -0.63 -23.26 -9.64
C VAL A 610 -0.54 -23.55 -11.13
N ALA A 611 -0.42 -24.82 -11.49
CA ALA A 611 -0.48 -25.28 -12.87
C ALA A 611 -1.77 -26.08 -13.10
N GLU A 612 -2.37 -25.91 -14.27
CA GLU A 612 -3.49 -26.72 -14.73
C GLU A 612 -2.95 -27.78 -15.68
N VAL A 613 -3.18 -29.04 -15.34
CA VAL A 613 -2.79 -30.20 -16.13
C VAL A 613 -4.05 -30.78 -16.75
N LEU A 614 -4.23 -30.59 -18.06
CA LEU A 614 -5.34 -31.20 -18.82
C LEU A 614 -5.00 -32.66 -19.11
N VAL A 615 -5.96 -33.55 -18.92
CA VAL A 615 -5.88 -34.99 -19.28
C VAL A 615 -6.45 -35.17 -20.70
N PRO A 616 -5.61 -35.28 -21.74
CA PRO A 616 -6.11 -35.43 -23.12
C PRO A 616 -6.69 -36.79 -23.37
N GLU A 617 -7.57 -36.89 -24.38
CA GLU A 617 -8.06 -38.18 -24.89
C GLU A 617 -6.87 -39.03 -25.36
N GLY A 618 -6.81 -40.30 -24.87
CA GLY A 618 -5.70 -41.20 -25.18
C GLY A 618 -4.48 -41.10 -24.28
N SER A 619 -4.51 -40.25 -23.25
CA SER A 619 -3.48 -40.21 -22.21
C SER A 619 -3.40 -41.53 -21.44
N ALA A 620 -2.19 -41.99 -21.13
CA ALA A 620 -1.95 -43.16 -20.27
C ALA A 620 -2.44 -42.93 -18.81
N ALA A 621 -2.82 -41.73 -18.45
CA ALA A 621 -3.38 -41.35 -17.15
C ALA A 621 -4.89 -41.65 -17.07
N VAL A 622 -5.60 -41.79 -18.19
CA VAL A 622 -7.06 -42.06 -18.21
C VAL A 622 -7.34 -43.45 -17.61
N GLY A 623 -8.30 -43.51 -16.68
CA GLY A 623 -8.67 -44.73 -15.96
C GLY A 623 -7.71 -45.09 -14.81
N ARG A 624 -6.72 -44.26 -14.51
CA ARG A 624 -5.81 -44.49 -13.40
C ARG A 624 -6.15 -43.57 -12.22
N PRO A 625 -6.02 -44.07 -10.97
CA PRO A 625 -6.16 -43.25 -9.78
C PRO A 625 -5.09 -42.13 -9.74
N LEU A 626 -5.47 -40.96 -9.34
CA LEU A 626 -4.61 -39.77 -9.25
C LEU A 626 -3.35 -40.02 -8.41
N GLY A 627 -3.48 -40.76 -7.31
CA GLY A 627 -2.36 -41.10 -6.42
C GLY A 627 -1.44 -42.20 -6.98
N SER A 628 -1.78 -42.84 -8.12
CA SER A 628 -0.94 -43.84 -8.80
C SER A 628 -0.03 -43.22 -9.87
N LEU A 629 -0.15 -41.91 -10.11
CA LEU A 629 0.67 -41.18 -11.08
C LEU A 629 1.96 -40.69 -10.44
N ASP A 630 3.05 -40.82 -11.18
CA ASP A 630 4.35 -40.29 -10.78
C ASP A 630 4.38 -38.78 -11.03
N TRP A 631 3.98 -38.00 -10.04
CA TRP A 631 4.08 -36.55 -10.09
C TRP A 631 5.54 -36.10 -9.89
N PRO A 632 6.02 -35.07 -10.60
CA PRO A 632 7.34 -34.53 -10.37
C PRO A 632 7.54 -34.12 -8.90
N GLU A 633 8.79 -34.19 -8.42
CA GLU A 633 9.12 -33.91 -7.02
C GLU A 633 8.64 -32.51 -6.61
N GLY A 634 7.89 -32.44 -5.52
CA GLY A 634 7.29 -31.19 -5.02
C GLY A 634 5.99 -30.76 -5.69
N CYS A 635 5.46 -31.51 -6.66
CA CYS A 635 4.16 -31.26 -7.25
C CYS A 635 3.03 -31.88 -6.42
N ILE A 636 2.01 -31.09 -6.10
CA ILE A 636 0.89 -31.50 -5.23
C ILE A 636 -0.43 -31.28 -5.98
N PRO A 637 -1.15 -32.35 -6.40
CA PRO A 637 -2.50 -32.22 -6.94
C PRO A 637 -3.45 -31.74 -5.84
N VAL A 638 -4.21 -30.66 -6.12
CA VAL A 638 -5.08 -30.03 -5.11
C VAL A 638 -6.55 -30.02 -5.47
N ALA A 639 -6.87 -29.97 -6.75
CA ALA A 639 -8.26 -30.03 -7.20
C ALA A 639 -8.39 -30.70 -8.55
N LEU A 640 -9.51 -31.39 -8.76
CA LEU A 640 -9.90 -32.00 -10.02
C LEU A 640 -11.13 -31.29 -10.57
N GLN A 641 -11.03 -30.79 -11.78
CA GLN A 641 -12.15 -30.21 -12.52
C GLN A 641 -12.67 -31.18 -13.57
N ARG A 642 -13.95 -31.52 -13.46
CA ARG A 642 -14.68 -32.42 -14.37
C ARG A 642 -16.04 -31.82 -14.70
N ASP A 643 -16.41 -31.74 -15.96
CA ASP A 643 -17.72 -31.26 -16.45
C ASP A 643 -18.16 -29.91 -15.86
N GLY A 644 -17.18 -29.01 -15.65
CA GLY A 644 -17.41 -27.68 -15.09
C GLY A 644 -17.59 -27.65 -13.57
N SER A 645 -17.55 -28.78 -12.87
CA SER A 645 -17.48 -28.90 -11.42
C SER A 645 -16.04 -29.08 -10.95
N VAL A 646 -15.68 -28.41 -9.83
CA VAL A 646 -14.35 -28.56 -9.22
C VAL A 646 -14.54 -29.20 -7.85
N HIS A 647 -13.79 -30.26 -7.59
CA HIS A 647 -13.75 -30.95 -6.30
C HIS A 647 -12.29 -31.17 -5.84
N GLU A 648 -12.11 -31.46 -4.58
CA GLU A 648 -10.80 -31.78 -4.03
C GLU A 648 -10.21 -33.01 -4.72
N ALA A 649 -8.93 -32.95 -5.09
CA ALA A 649 -8.22 -34.05 -5.68
C ALA A 649 -7.92 -35.13 -4.61
N GLU A 650 -8.61 -36.24 -4.66
CA GLU A 650 -8.34 -37.38 -3.79
C GLU A 650 -7.41 -38.40 -4.49
N PRO A 651 -6.50 -39.08 -3.76
CA PRO A 651 -5.62 -40.08 -4.36
C PRO A 651 -6.34 -41.22 -5.04
N ALA A 652 -7.59 -41.48 -4.67
CA ALA A 652 -8.45 -42.53 -5.23
C ALA A 652 -9.21 -42.08 -6.47
N ASP A 653 -9.21 -40.81 -6.84
CA ASP A 653 -9.93 -40.31 -8.00
C ASP A 653 -9.37 -40.88 -9.30
N GLU A 654 -10.20 -41.58 -10.05
CA GLU A 654 -9.88 -42.04 -11.40
C GLU A 654 -9.98 -40.87 -12.37
N LEU A 655 -8.92 -40.65 -13.16
CA LEU A 655 -8.88 -39.56 -14.15
C LEU A 655 -9.65 -39.98 -15.43
N HIS A 656 -10.45 -39.04 -15.93
CA HIS A 656 -11.15 -39.20 -17.21
C HIS A 656 -10.55 -38.25 -18.26
N ALA A 657 -10.77 -38.59 -19.52
CA ALA A 657 -10.42 -37.70 -20.62
C ALA A 657 -11.19 -36.36 -20.52
N GLY A 658 -10.49 -35.25 -20.64
CA GLY A 658 -11.06 -33.90 -20.46
C GLY A 658 -11.00 -33.36 -19.05
N ASP A 659 -10.58 -34.15 -18.06
CA ASP A 659 -10.34 -33.65 -16.71
C ASP A 659 -9.19 -32.62 -16.68
N THR A 660 -9.31 -31.64 -15.80
CA THR A 660 -8.22 -30.71 -15.52
C THR A 660 -7.81 -30.83 -14.05
N VAL A 661 -6.56 -31.21 -13.81
CA VAL A 661 -5.99 -31.32 -12.48
C VAL A 661 -5.25 -30.04 -12.15
N ASN A 662 -5.64 -29.34 -11.08
CA ASN A 662 -4.90 -28.21 -10.55
C ASN A 662 -3.80 -28.71 -9.63
N VAL A 663 -2.56 -28.33 -9.93
CA VAL A 663 -1.36 -28.81 -9.25
C VAL A 663 -0.55 -27.63 -8.72
N LEU A 664 -0.14 -27.67 -7.46
CA LEU A 664 0.86 -26.76 -6.92
C LEU A 664 2.25 -27.27 -7.34
N ILE A 665 3.04 -26.40 -7.95
CA ILE A 665 4.41 -26.71 -8.37
C ILE A 665 5.40 -25.74 -7.72
N PRO A 666 6.60 -26.19 -7.29
CA PRO A 666 7.66 -25.30 -6.80
C PRO A 666 8.10 -24.32 -7.89
N ALA A 667 8.30 -23.05 -7.52
CA ALA A 667 8.74 -22.00 -8.47
C ALA A 667 10.13 -22.28 -9.08
N SER A 668 10.90 -23.23 -8.52
CA SER A 668 12.17 -23.69 -9.06
C SER A 668 12.02 -24.66 -10.22
N ASN A 669 10.85 -25.26 -10.42
CA ASN A 669 10.57 -26.29 -11.44
C ASN A 669 9.64 -25.80 -12.56
N ALA A 670 9.41 -24.47 -12.63
CA ALA A 670 8.56 -23.83 -13.65
C ALA A 670 9.38 -23.18 -14.77
#